data_827ed27c6f5cbaf0e89d564166e3114e
#
_entry.id   827ed27c6f5cbaf0e89d564166e3114e
#
_cell.length_a   1.000
_cell.length_b   1.000
_cell.length_c   1.000
_cell.angle_alpha   90.00
_cell.angle_beta   90.00
_cell.angle_gamma   90.00
#
_symmetry.space_group_name_H-M   'P 1'
#
loop_
_entity.id
_entity.type
_entity.pdbx_description
1 polymer ?
#
loop_
_entity_poly.entity_id
_entity_poly.type
_entity_poly.pdbx_seq_one_letter_code
_entity_poly.pdbx_strand_id
1 'polypeptide(L)'
;MGIFVTRKGILRPGGTEDKRESGVNPGQFPLLYALYAAGKSSGHCPHRGTGRPPGGRCKSEDLPLHMQYGSCGATGPIVKRIYSMTMDYTQISIIKRDGKTEPFSLEKIVRAITKAFRAGGIADEEQVVAQIASDVAAAITKAEISVEDIQDMVEERLMKRNPSIAKRYIIYREWRNVERDRRSSIKGVMDGIVTVEKNDINLSNANMSSHTPAGQMMTFASEITKDYALKYLVGVRHGRAHRDGDIHIHDLDYYPTKTTTCIQYDLGDIYERGFATKNGSVRTPQSIQSYATLATIVFQTNQNEQHGGQSIPAFDHFMAPGVLKTFRKHLTDMTLFLCQVTGARVPERAELKALVVEHVPTIEPCESAVGRLFAALRESGVEVADEDIRRIWKQAYDTTRKETHQAMEGFIHNLNTMHSRGGNQVVFSSVNYGTDFSPEGRMVIRELLAATIEGLGHGEVPVFPIQIFKIKEGVSWSEEDYAAAVKDFDKALAGEIEFKTPNFDLLIEACRTTSVALFPNFMFLDAPFNRHEKWRIDDPERFRYEVATMGCRTRVFEDLHGEKSSWGRGNLSFTSMNLPRLAIEAMREAEDMIPDGNKHSIRKEAREIFLESVRKTATMMAEQLYERYQFQRTALARQFPFMMSNDVWKGGGRLQPNDEVGDVLKHGTLGIGFIGGHNAMVAIYGEGHAASKEAWQTLYDAVAVMNRVVDEYKAKYSLNYSVLATPAEGLSGRFTRIDRKRYGEIPGVTDRDYYVNSFHIDVREPISIVEKIRLEAPFHAITRGGHITYVELDGEAKKNPVAILKIVKVMQDEGIGYGSINHPIDTCRKCGHRGVIYSKCPVCGSDDIMRMRRITGYLTGSLESWNSAKQAEEKDRVKHH
;
A
#
# COMPACT_ATOMS: atom_id res chain seq x y z
N MET A 1 35.32 -31.74 -5.53
CA MET A 1 36.68 -32.03 -5.02
C MET A 1 36.97 -30.93 -4.01
N GLY A 2 36.98 -31.11 -2.76
CA GLY A 2 37.39 -32.04 -1.77
C GLY A 2 37.96 -31.19 -0.64
N ILE A 3 37.26 -31.07 0.46
CA ILE A 3 37.58 -31.49 1.81
C ILE A 3 39.02 -31.10 2.29
N PHE A 4 39.14 -30.32 3.37
CA PHE A 4 39.72 -30.77 4.62
C PHE A 4 39.48 -29.79 5.79
N VAL A 5 39.03 -30.36 6.90
CA VAL A 5 38.91 -29.87 8.25
C VAL A 5 40.25 -29.98 8.99
N THR A 6 40.67 -29.05 9.86
CA THR A 6 41.36 -29.39 11.11
C THR A 6 41.15 -28.39 12.24
N ARG A 7 41.03 -28.96 13.42
CA ARG A 7 40.80 -28.40 14.76
C ARG A 7 42.08 -27.91 15.45
N LYS A 8 41.86 -27.23 16.57
CA LYS A 8 42.66 -26.94 17.80
C LYS A 8 43.21 -25.51 17.86
N GLY A 9 43.19 -24.83 18.98
CA GLY A 9 42.83 -25.05 20.39
C GLY A 9 43.17 -23.82 21.21
N ILE A 10 42.41 -23.64 22.22
CA ILE A 10 42.63 -23.15 23.61
C ILE A 10 43.82 -22.20 23.88
N LEU A 11 43.49 -21.03 24.49
CA LEU A 11 44.08 -20.53 25.78
C LEU A 11 43.43 -19.21 26.23
N ARG A 12 42.92 -19.17 27.43
CA ARG A 12 42.77 -18.01 28.33
C ARG A 12 44.07 -17.95 29.17
N PRO A 13 44.40 -16.93 30.02
CA PRO A 13 43.57 -16.11 30.88
C PRO A 13 44.03 -14.70 31.27
N GLY A 14 43.34 -14.06 32.18
CA GLY A 14 43.74 -13.04 33.17
C GLY A 14 43.41 -11.61 32.77
N GLY A 15 42.63 -10.84 33.47
CA GLY A 15 42.42 -10.53 34.86
C GLY A 15 42.74 -9.07 35.12
N THR A 16 41.88 -8.30 35.60
CA THR A 16 41.89 -7.50 36.84
C THR A 16 40.85 -6.37 36.84
N GLU A 17 40.27 -6.25 37.98
CA GLU A 17 39.28 -5.25 38.45
C GLU A 17 39.76 -3.81 38.33
N ASP A 18 38.85 -2.85 38.14
CA ASP A 18 38.76 -1.76 39.09
C ASP A 18 37.38 -1.12 39.15
N LYS A 19 36.93 -0.84 40.33
CA LYS A 19 35.67 -0.18 40.75
C LYS A 19 35.80 1.33 40.62
N ARG A 20 34.77 2.01 40.24
CA ARG A 20 34.36 3.27 40.86
C ARG A 20 32.87 3.55 40.72
N GLU A 21 32.25 3.72 41.85
CA GLU A 21 30.89 4.22 42.08
C GLU A 21 30.73 5.68 41.69
N SER A 22 29.59 6.05 41.17
CA SER A 22 28.91 7.30 41.50
C SER A 22 27.45 7.22 41.15
N GLY A 23 26.64 7.34 42.18
CA GLY A 23 25.22 7.27 42.22
C GLY A 23 24.52 8.51 41.68
N VAL A 24 23.32 8.30 41.16
CA VAL A 24 22.21 9.25 41.15
C VAL A 24 20.92 8.46 41.38
N ASN A 25 20.12 9.01 42.24
CA ASN A 25 18.90 8.54 42.86
C ASN A 25 17.73 8.38 41.84
N PRO A 26 16.85 7.36 41.95
CA PRO A 26 15.62 7.24 41.20
C PRO A 26 14.44 7.83 41.98
N GLY A 27 13.74 8.78 41.40
CA GLY A 27 12.53 9.37 41.91
C GLY A 27 11.36 9.29 40.92
N GLN A 28 10.35 8.55 41.31
CA GLN A 28 8.93 8.68 40.96
C GLN A 28 8.46 8.20 39.58
N PHE A 29 7.92 6.99 39.53
CA PHE A 29 6.58 6.69 38.98
C PHE A 29 5.97 5.53 39.77
N PRO A 30 4.66 5.61 40.12
CA PRO A 30 4.04 4.62 41.02
C PRO A 30 3.33 3.47 40.28
N LEU A 31 3.57 2.31 40.82
CA LEU A 31 2.66 1.16 41.04
C LEU A 31 1.53 0.86 40.03
N LEU A 32 1.71 -0.24 39.33
CA LEU A 32 0.64 -1.24 39.11
C LEU A 32 1.22 -2.63 38.74
N TYR A 33 1.98 -3.20 39.68
CA TYR A 33 2.37 -4.62 39.63
C TYR A 33 2.50 -5.16 41.06
N ALA A 34 1.38 -5.55 41.63
CA ALA A 34 1.39 -6.44 42.80
C ALA A 34 0.00 -7.04 42.97
N LEU A 35 -0.18 -8.25 42.50
CA LEU A 35 -1.17 -9.23 42.99
C LEU A 35 -1.06 -10.56 42.21
N TYR A 36 0.08 -11.21 42.34
CA TYR A 36 0.15 -12.66 42.06
C TYR A 36 1.42 -13.25 42.76
N ALA A 37 1.38 -13.35 44.06
CA ALA A 37 2.25 -14.27 44.80
C ALA A 37 1.82 -14.34 46.25
N ALA A 38 0.94 -15.27 46.60
CA ALA A 38 0.89 -15.84 47.97
C ALA A 38 0.10 -17.15 47.90
N GLY A 39 0.73 -18.24 48.24
CA GLY A 39 0.06 -19.52 48.40
C GLY A 39 0.92 -20.75 48.12
N LYS A 40 2.04 -20.89 48.77
CA LYS A 40 2.68 -22.20 48.95
C LYS A 40 3.06 -22.40 50.41
N SER A 41 2.44 -23.39 51.07
CA SER A 41 3.06 -24.08 52.24
C SER A 41 2.75 -25.58 52.15
N SER A 42 3.77 -26.34 51.89
CA SER A 42 4.35 -27.48 52.63
C SER A 42 3.46 -28.65 53.00
N GLY A 43 3.89 -29.84 52.57
CA GLY A 43 3.46 -31.17 53.08
C GLY A 43 4.24 -32.31 52.47
N HIS A 44 5.03 -32.93 53.24
CA HIS A 44 6.08 -33.95 53.00
C HIS A 44 5.61 -35.31 52.43
N CYS A 45 6.54 -35.95 51.71
CA CYS A 45 6.72 -37.36 51.32
C CYS A 45 6.62 -38.35 52.49
N PRO A 46 6.63 -39.72 52.32
CA PRO A 46 7.43 -40.50 51.38
C PRO A 46 6.92 -41.94 50.99
N HIS A 47 7.67 -42.55 50.08
CA HIS A 47 8.01 -43.98 49.86
C HIS A 47 7.37 -44.88 48.79
N ARG A 48 8.23 -45.26 47.86
CA ARG A 48 8.68 -46.58 47.30
C ARG A 48 7.69 -47.63 46.77
N GLY A 49 8.05 -48.12 45.56
CA GLY A 49 7.89 -49.54 45.20
C GLY A 49 7.74 -49.87 43.72
N THR A 50 8.80 -50.14 43.09
CA THR A 50 9.16 -51.14 42.04
C THR A 50 8.08 -51.88 41.25
N GLY A 51 8.30 -52.02 39.93
CA GLY A 51 7.84 -53.15 39.14
C GLY A 51 7.45 -52.89 37.68
N ARG A 52 8.30 -53.25 36.72
CA ARG A 52 8.01 -53.49 35.30
C ARG A 52 7.94 -55.01 35.09
N PRO A 53 7.53 -55.59 33.89
CA PRO A 53 6.66 -55.22 32.76
C PRO A 53 5.69 -56.43 32.43
N PRO A 54 5.27 -56.81 31.19
CA PRO A 54 5.19 -56.18 29.88
C PRO A 54 3.85 -56.38 29.12
N GLY A 55 3.64 -55.65 28.02
CA GLY A 55 3.00 -56.18 26.80
C GLY A 55 1.50 -56.14 26.66
N GLY A 56 1.03 -55.46 25.63
CA GLY A 56 -0.34 -55.62 25.14
C GLY A 56 -0.82 -54.47 24.24
N ARG A 57 -0.85 -54.71 22.94
CA ARG A 57 -1.57 -53.86 21.97
C ARG A 57 -3.07 -53.81 22.27
N CYS A 58 -3.67 -52.65 22.24
CA CYS A 58 -5.12 -52.52 21.91
C CYS A 58 -5.42 -51.21 21.26
N LYS A 59 -6.39 -51.30 20.39
CA LYS A 59 -6.89 -50.37 19.41
C LYS A 59 -7.57 -49.16 20.03
N SER A 60 -7.61 -48.09 19.21
CA SER A 60 -8.45 -46.89 19.34
C SER A 60 -9.92 -47.23 19.59
N GLU A 61 -10.53 -46.55 20.56
CA GLU A 61 -11.95 -46.12 20.53
C GLU A 61 -12.23 -45.19 21.75
N ASP A 62 -12.85 -44.09 21.45
CA ASP A 62 -13.71 -43.20 22.22
C ASP A 62 -13.58 -43.05 23.73
N LEU A 63 -13.25 -41.82 24.14
CA LEU A 63 -13.59 -41.36 25.52
C LEU A 63 -14.12 -39.90 25.45
N PRO A 64 -15.38 -39.65 25.86
CA PRO A 64 -15.91 -38.29 26.03
C PRO A 64 -15.52 -37.78 27.41
N LEU A 65 -14.87 -36.62 27.44
CA LEU A 65 -14.62 -35.88 28.70
C LEU A 65 -15.92 -35.15 29.12
N HIS A 66 -16.74 -35.86 29.90
CA HIS A 66 -17.75 -35.26 30.75
C HIS A 66 -17.13 -34.96 32.12
N MET A 67 -16.79 -33.69 32.36
CA MET A 67 -16.70 -33.22 33.73
C MET A 67 -18.11 -32.90 34.24
N GLN A 68 -18.62 -33.80 35.05
CA GLN A 68 -19.81 -33.58 35.88
C GLN A 68 -19.46 -32.54 36.96
N TYR A 69 -20.04 -31.34 36.83
CA TYR A 69 -20.16 -30.45 37.96
C TYR A 69 -21.43 -30.83 38.70
N GLY A 70 -21.24 -31.30 39.92
CA GLY A 70 -22.30 -31.63 40.84
C GLY A 70 -23.29 -30.50 41.04
N SER A 71 -24.56 -30.79 40.89
CA SER A 71 -25.67 -29.94 41.22
C SER A 71 -25.74 -29.70 42.71
N CYS A 72 -25.25 -28.54 43.19
CA CYS A 72 -25.66 -28.05 44.53
C CYS A 72 -26.99 -27.30 44.34
N GLY A 73 -28.08 -28.01 44.62
CA GLY A 73 -29.39 -27.43 44.78
C GLY A 73 -29.49 -26.64 46.06
N ALA A 74 -29.62 -25.34 45.95
CA ALA A 74 -30.24 -24.46 46.92
C ALA A 74 -30.83 -23.28 46.21
N THR A 75 -32.00 -23.46 45.63
CA THR A 75 -32.88 -22.33 45.29
C THR A 75 -33.55 -21.95 46.60
N GLY A 76 -33.11 -20.82 47.19
CA GLY A 76 -33.69 -20.26 48.38
C GLY A 76 -35.16 -19.87 48.17
N PRO A 77 -35.96 -19.72 49.24
CA PRO A 77 -37.40 -19.54 49.22
C PRO A 77 -37.89 -18.26 48.51
N ILE A 78 -37.00 -17.32 48.19
CA ILE A 78 -37.32 -16.04 47.52
C ILE A 78 -37.55 -16.22 46.01
N VAL A 79 -36.81 -17.10 45.33
CA VAL A 79 -37.02 -17.39 43.92
C VAL A 79 -38.42 -17.99 43.65
N LYS A 80 -38.91 -18.83 44.59
CA LYS A 80 -40.29 -19.35 44.50
C LYS A 80 -41.36 -18.29 44.69
N ARG A 81 -41.11 -17.15 45.39
CA ARG A 81 -42.08 -16.10 45.64
C ARG A 81 -42.22 -15.12 44.45
N ILE A 82 -41.20 -14.99 43.63
CA ILE A 82 -41.22 -14.17 42.39
C ILE A 82 -42.04 -14.85 41.27
N TYR A 83 -42.13 -16.17 41.29
CA TYR A 83 -42.97 -16.95 40.35
C TYR A 83 -44.50 -16.86 40.60
N SER A 84 -44.94 -16.23 41.67
CA SER A 84 -46.37 -16.10 42.01
C SER A 84 -47.00 -14.80 41.49
N MET A 85 -46.25 -13.88 40.84
CA MET A 85 -46.82 -12.74 40.10
C MET A 85 -46.94 -13.13 38.61
N THR A 86 -48.12 -13.51 38.19
CA THR A 86 -48.49 -13.99 36.88
C THR A 86 -48.41 -12.87 35.85
N MET A 87 -47.27 -12.71 35.21
CA MET A 87 -47.19 -12.25 33.81
C MET A 87 -46.71 -13.39 32.96
N ASP A 88 -47.46 -13.67 31.92
CA ASP A 88 -47.12 -14.73 30.97
C ASP A 88 -46.02 -14.23 30.00
N TYR A 89 -44.77 -14.57 30.31
CA TYR A 89 -43.62 -14.21 29.47
C TYR A 89 -43.34 -15.21 28.34
N THR A 90 -44.25 -16.20 28.14
CA THR A 90 -44.06 -17.29 27.15
C THR A 90 -44.10 -16.80 25.72
N GLN A 91 -44.64 -15.60 25.48
CA GLN A 91 -44.74 -14.99 24.14
C GLN A 91 -43.56 -14.09 23.77
N ILE A 92 -42.59 -13.89 24.69
CA ILE A 92 -41.42 -13.03 24.41
C ILE A 92 -40.29 -13.88 23.91
N SER A 93 -39.82 -13.58 22.72
CA SER A 93 -38.62 -14.16 22.11
C SER A 93 -37.42 -13.24 22.22
N ILE A 94 -36.29 -13.80 22.60
CA ILE A 94 -35.02 -13.06 22.68
C ILE A 94 -34.15 -13.34 21.46
N ILE A 95 -33.82 -12.30 20.72
CA ILE A 95 -32.86 -12.35 19.61
C ILE A 95 -31.46 -12.32 20.19
N LYS A 96 -30.72 -13.43 20.02
CA LYS A 96 -29.30 -13.50 20.36
C LYS A 96 -28.43 -12.76 19.34
N ARG A 97 -27.19 -12.49 19.71
CA ARG A 97 -26.18 -11.84 18.86
C ARG A 97 -25.85 -12.61 17.59
N ASP A 98 -26.05 -13.95 17.59
CA ASP A 98 -25.90 -14.81 16.41
C ASP A 98 -27.18 -14.90 15.54
N GLY A 99 -28.18 -14.06 15.83
CA GLY A 99 -29.45 -14.02 15.11
C GLY A 99 -30.44 -15.12 15.51
N LYS A 100 -30.06 -16.05 16.39
CA LYS A 100 -30.98 -17.09 16.87
C LYS A 100 -31.96 -16.55 17.92
N THR A 101 -33.14 -17.05 17.92
CA THR A 101 -34.18 -16.72 18.92
C THR A 101 -34.22 -17.78 20.02
N GLU A 102 -34.47 -17.36 21.26
CA GLU A 102 -34.76 -18.25 22.39
C GLU A 102 -35.82 -17.62 23.28
N PRO A 103 -36.60 -18.46 24.06
CA PRO A 103 -37.60 -17.96 25.01
C PRO A 103 -36.99 -17.05 26.06
N PHE A 104 -37.74 -16.05 26.49
CA PHE A 104 -37.35 -15.15 27.58
C PHE A 104 -37.14 -15.93 28.89
N SER A 105 -36.10 -15.55 29.65
CA SER A 105 -35.79 -16.15 30.96
C SER A 105 -35.37 -15.09 31.97
N LEU A 106 -36.20 -14.77 32.90
CA LEU A 106 -35.94 -13.86 34.02
C LEU A 106 -34.72 -14.29 34.86
N GLU A 107 -34.55 -15.62 35.03
CA GLU A 107 -33.41 -16.20 35.77
C GLU A 107 -32.05 -15.82 35.15
N LYS A 108 -31.98 -15.70 33.82
CA LYS A 108 -30.74 -15.27 33.15
C LYS A 108 -30.40 -13.82 33.50
N ILE A 109 -31.39 -12.96 33.63
CA ILE A 109 -31.20 -11.55 34.04
C ILE A 109 -30.76 -11.50 35.50
N VAL A 110 -31.44 -12.20 36.41
CA VAL A 110 -31.08 -12.31 37.82
C VAL A 110 -29.63 -12.77 37.97
N ARG A 111 -29.22 -13.86 37.29
CA ARG A 111 -27.82 -14.35 37.33
C ARG A 111 -26.80 -13.34 36.80
N ALA A 112 -27.13 -12.58 35.79
CA ALA A 112 -26.23 -11.57 35.24
C ALA A 112 -26.00 -10.41 36.23
N ILE A 113 -27.06 -9.93 36.87
CA ILE A 113 -27.00 -8.86 37.86
C ILE A 113 -26.28 -9.35 39.11
N THR A 114 -26.60 -10.55 39.66
CA THR A 114 -25.93 -11.17 40.81
C THR A 114 -24.43 -11.28 40.60
N LYS A 115 -23.99 -11.71 39.43
CA LYS A 115 -22.54 -11.77 39.12
C LYS A 115 -21.86 -10.39 39.17
N ALA A 116 -22.56 -9.33 38.76
CA ALA A 116 -22.00 -7.98 38.86
C ALA A 116 -21.89 -7.50 40.32
N PHE A 117 -22.88 -7.80 41.16
CA PHE A 117 -22.83 -7.49 42.60
C PHE A 117 -21.67 -8.25 43.31
N ARG A 118 -21.51 -9.54 43.05
CA ARG A 118 -20.40 -10.35 43.60
C ARG A 118 -19.04 -9.86 43.13
N ALA A 119 -18.90 -9.55 41.84
CA ALA A 119 -17.67 -8.96 41.34
C ALA A 119 -17.38 -7.57 41.95
N GLY A 120 -18.39 -6.92 42.48
CA GLY A 120 -18.31 -5.66 43.21
C GLY A 120 -17.93 -5.77 44.70
N GLY A 121 -17.83 -6.99 45.27
CA GLY A 121 -17.57 -7.20 46.72
C GLY A 121 -18.71 -6.74 47.61
N ILE A 122 -19.93 -6.57 47.05
CA ILE A 122 -21.13 -6.20 47.81
C ILE A 122 -21.89 -7.50 48.13
N ALA A 123 -22.25 -7.69 49.37
CA ALA A 123 -23.07 -8.79 49.82
C ALA A 123 -24.37 -8.85 49.04
N ASP A 124 -24.80 -10.05 48.63
CA ASP A 124 -25.97 -10.25 47.76
C ASP A 124 -27.21 -9.57 48.40
N GLU A 125 -27.58 -8.41 47.89
CA GLU A 125 -28.90 -7.82 48.08
C GLU A 125 -29.89 -8.54 47.17
N GLU A 126 -30.23 -9.81 47.47
CA GLU A 126 -31.09 -10.66 46.61
C GLU A 126 -32.41 -9.97 46.25
N GLN A 127 -32.96 -9.18 47.19
CA GLN A 127 -34.20 -8.43 46.98
C GLN A 127 -34.04 -7.33 45.92
N VAL A 128 -32.90 -6.64 45.93
CA VAL A 128 -32.59 -5.57 44.99
C VAL A 128 -32.36 -6.13 43.57
N VAL A 129 -31.61 -7.23 43.46
CA VAL A 129 -31.38 -7.94 42.22
C VAL A 129 -32.71 -8.43 41.61
N ALA A 130 -33.56 -9.03 42.44
CA ALA A 130 -34.88 -9.53 42.03
C ALA A 130 -35.81 -8.38 41.54
N GLN A 131 -35.79 -7.27 42.28
CA GLN A 131 -36.62 -6.12 41.92
C GLN A 131 -36.15 -5.52 40.56
N ILE A 132 -34.87 -5.32 40.34
CA ILE A 132 -34.30 -4.81 39.07
C ILE A 132 -34.65 -5.74 37.91
N ALA A 133 -34.51 -7.05 38.10
CA ALA A 133 -34.86 -8.04 37.08
C ALA A 133 -36.37 -8.02 36.74
N SER A 134 -37.23 -7.88 37.77
CA SER A 134 -38.67 -7.72 37.58
C SER A 134 -39.05 -6.44 36.85
N ASP A 135 -38.42 -5.30 37.20
CA ASP A 135 -38.61 -4.00 36.55
C ASP A 135 -38.20 -4.01 35.09
N VAL A 136 -37.13 -4.75 34.75
CA VAL A 136 -36.67 -4.95 33.37
C VAL A 136 -37.70 -5.79 32.60
N ALA A 137 -38.18 -6.89 33.20
CA ALA A 137 -39.16 -7.77 32.55
C ALA A 137 -40.49 -7.06 32.30
N ALA A 138 -40.94 -6.24 33.27
CA ALA A 138 -42.18 -5.46 33.16
C ALA A 138 -42.10 -4.34 32.09
N ALA A 139 -40.93 -3.88 31.74
CA ALA A 139 -40.75 -2.84 30.74
C ALA A 139 -40.58 -3.39 29.30
N ILE A 140 -40.56 -4.70 29.13
CA ILE A 140 -40.52 -5.32 27.79
C ILE A 140 -41.96 -5.32 27.21
N THR A 141 -42.16 -4.49 26.19
CA THR A 141 -43.47 -4.33 25.52
C THR A 141 -43.49 -5.01 24.13
N LYS A 142 -42.38 -5.48 23.65
CA LYS A 142 -42.22 -6.10 22.32
C LYS A 142 -42.26 -7.63 22.41
N ALA A 143 -42.88 -8.28 21.42
CA ALA A 143 -42.86 -9.75 21.31
C ALA A 143 -41.46 -10.31 21.03
N GLU A 144 -40.59 -9.51 20.39
CA GLU A 144 -39.18 -9.83 20.15
C GLU A 144 -38.27 -8.69 20.67
N ILE A 145 -37.23 -9.04 21.40
CA ILE A 145 -36.28 -8.09 21.97
C ILE A 145 -34.84 -8.64 21.89
N SER A 146 -33.88 -7.79 21.61
CA SER A 146 -32.48 -8.21 21.56
C SER A 146 -31.86 -8.37 22.97
N VAL A 147 -30.83 -9.22 23.07
CA VAL A 147 -30.04 -9.33 24.31
C VAL A 147 -29.42 -8.00 24.70
N GLU A 148 -29.04 -7.18 23.72
CA GLU A 148 -28.44 -5.86 23.96
C GLU A 148 -29.44 -4.90 24.60
N ASP A 149 -30.66 -4.81 24.05
CA ASP A 149 -31.71 -3.96 24.60
C ASP A 149 -32.02 -4.31 26.06
N ILE A 150 -32.07 -5.62 26.36
CA ILE A 150 -32.26 -6.07 27.75
C ILE A 150 -31.10 -5.63 28.65
N GLN A 151 -29.86 -5.70 28.18
CA GLN A 151 -28.68 -5.28 28.95
C GLN A 151 -28.68 -3.76 29.16
N ASP A 152 -29.09 -2.99 28.16
CA ASP A 152 -29.23 -1.53 28.28
C ASP A 152 -30.30 -1.15 29.29
N MET A 153 -31.42 -1.87 29.30
CA MET A 153 -32.47 -1.69 30.31
C MET A 153 -32.01 -2.05 31.74
N VAL A 154 -31.12 -3.04 31.88
CA VAL A 154 -30.49 -3.39 33.18
C VAL A 154 -29.54 -2.27 33.62
N GLU A 155 -28.72 -1.76 32.71
CA GLU A 155 -27.77 -0.66 32.99
C GLU A 155 -28.50 0.60 33.46
N GLU A 156 -29.56 1.00 32.76
CA GLU A 156 -30.35 2.17 33.12
C GLU A 156 -30.93 2.05 34.53
N ARG A 157 -31.49 0.91 34.90
CA ARG A 157 -32.07 0.68 36.23
C ARG A 157 -31.01 0.60 37.33
N LEU A 158 -29.87 -0.03 37.04
CA LEU A 158 -28.72 -0.03 37.94
C LEU A 158 -28.18 1.39 38.16
N MET A 159 -28.08 2.21 37.09
CA MET A 159 -27.62 3.59 37.17
C MET A 159 -28.53 4.43 38.06
N LYS A 160 -29.83 4.29 37.94
CA LYS A 160 -30.82 5.03 38.78
C LYS A 160 -30.74 4.62 40.25
N ARG A 161 -30.39 3.37 40.57
CA ARG A 161 -30.42 2.84 41.93
C ARG A 161 -29.05 2.82 42.63
N ASN A 162 -28.00 2.42 41.90
CA ASN A 162 -26.66 2.40 42.43
C ASN A 162 -25.62 2.61 41.30
N PRO A 163 -25.19 3.85 41.06
CA PRO A 163 -24.25 4.19 40.00
C PRO A 163 -22.91 3.46 40.11
N SER A 164 -22.46 3.13 41.31
CA SER A 164 -21.18 2.40 41.51
C SER A 164 -21.28 0.96 41.00
N ILE A 165 -22.40 0.28 41.19
CA ILE A 165 -22.65 -1.06 40.69
C ILE A 165 -22.90 -1.02 39.19
N ALA A 166 -23.67 -0.04 38.71
CA ALA A 166 -23.88 0.17 37.29
C ALA A 166 -22.56 0.32 36.53
N LYS A 167 -21.64 1.16 37.02
CA LYS A 167 -20.31 1.33 36.44
C LYS A 167 -19.54 0.00 36.32
N ARG A 168 -19.62 -0.86 37.34
CA ARG A 168 -18.96 -2.19 37.34
C ARG A 168 -19.64 -3.16 36.38
N TYR A 169 -20.96 -3.13 36.30
CA TYR A 169 -21.73 -3.94 35.36
C TYR A 169 -21.38 -3.58 33.91
N ILE A 170 -21.33 -2.29 33.58
CA ILE A 170 -20.95 -1.76 32.26
C ILE A 170 -19.50 -2.19 31.90
N ILE A 171 -18.56 -2.00 32.85
CA ILE A 171 -17.16 -2.42 32.63
C ILE A 171 -17.07 -3.94 32.44
N TYR A 172 -17.79 -4.74 33.22
CA TYR A 172 -17.80 -6.20 33.09
C TYR A 172 -18.45 -6.64 31.76
N ARG A 173 -19.56 -6.01 31.35
CA ARG A 173 -20.21 -6.24 30.07
C ARG A 173 -19.24 -5.98 28.92
N GLU A 174 -18.60 -4.80 28.92
CA GLU A 174 -17.64 -4.42 27.90
C GLU A 174 -16.42 -5.36 27.88
N TRP A 175 -15.87 -5.69 29.04
CA TRP A 175 -14.79 -6.69 29.09
C TRP A 175 -15.21 -8.05 28.53
N ARG A 176 -16.42 -8.50 28.81
CA ARG A 176 -16.98 -9.76 28.26
C ARG A 176 -17.24 -9.68 26.77
N ASN A 177 -17.61 -8.52 26.24
CA ASN A 177 -17.77 -8.30 24.80
C ASN A 177 -16.41 -8.38 24.12
N VAL A 178 -15.43 -7.62 24.60
CA VAL A 178 -14.06 -7.63 24.11
C VAL A 178 -13.45 -9.05 24.15
N GLU A 179 -13.63 -9.80 25.24
CA GLU A 179 -13.09 -11.16 25.35
C GLU A 179 -13.78 -12.17 24.43
N ARG A 180 -15.07 -12.00 24.14
CA ARG A 180 -15.79 -12.85 23.17
C ARG A 180 -15.37 -12.52 21.74
N ASP A 181 -15.28 -11.25 21.43
CA ASP A 181 -14.83 -10.81 20.10
C ASP A 181 -13.41 -11.28 19.84
N ARG A 182 -12.55 -11.23 20.87
CA ARG A 182 -11.20 -11.76 20.80
C ARG A 182 -11.17 -13.27 20.53
N ARG A 183 -11.95 -14.06 21.24
CA ARG A 183 -11.95 -15.52 21.08
C ARG A 183 -12.61 -16.00 19.80
N SER A 184 -13.69 -15.35 19.38
CA SER A 184 -14.41 -15.74 18.16
C SER A 184 -13.67 -15.29 16.91
N SER A 185 -13.11 -14.05 16.89
CA SER A 185 -12.43 -13.51 15.73
C SER A 185 -11.07 -14.15 15.48
N ILE A 186 -10.21 -14.22 16.49
CA ILE A 186 -8.85 -14.79 16.34
C ILE A 186 -8.93 -16.29 16.01
N LYS A 187 -9.75 -17.05 16.71
CA LYS A 187 -9.87 -18.49 16.44
C LYS A 187 -10.42 -18.74 15.03
N GLY A 188 -11.48 -18.07 14.63
CA GLY A 188 -12.06 -18.22 13.28
C GLY A 188 -11.08 -17.83 12.17
N VAL A 189 -10.33 -16.74 12.37
CA VAL A 189 -9.26 -16.32 11.44
C VAL A 189 -8.15 -17.38 11.38
N MET A 190 -7.70 -17.87 12.53
CA MET A 190 -6.65 -18.92 12.59
C MET A 190 -7.10 -20.21 11.94
N ASP A 191 -8.33 -20.68 12.22
CA ASP A 191 -8.89 -21.87 11.58
C ASP A 191 -8.93 -21.71 10.04
N GLY A 192 -9.40 -20.56 9.52
CA GLY A 192 -9.43 -20.26 8.08
C GLY A 192 -8.04 -20.19 7.43
N ILE A 193 -7.02 -19.71 8.16
CA ILE A 193 -5.63 -19.71 7.65
C ILE A 193 -5.06 -21.12 7.62
N VAL A 194 -5.32 -21.93 8.66
CA VAL A 194 -4.85 -23.32 8.76
C VAL A 194 -5.50 -24.20 7.68
N THR A 195 -6.81 -24.02 7.44
CA THR A 195 -7.54 -24.76 6.40
C THR A 195 -7.31 -24.24 4.98
N VAL A 196 -6.55 -23.15 4.83
CA VAL A 196 -6.23 -22.52 3.54
C VAL A 196 -7.49 -22.16 2.76
N GLU A 197 -8.50 -21.64 3.44
CA GLU A 197 -9.73 -21.21 2.82
C GLU A 197 -9.52 -20.03 1.86
N LYS A 198 -10.18 -20.06 0.70
CA LYS A 198 -10.23 -18.90 -0.21
C LYS A 198 -11.19 -17.86 0.36
N ASN A 199 -10.69 -16.98 1.21
CA ASN A 199 -11.46 -15.88 1.80
C ASN A 199 -10.72 -14.55 1.63
N ASP A 200 -11.42 -13.44 1.83
CA ASP A 200 -10.87 -12.08 1.65
C ASP A 200 -9.69 -11.77 2.58
N ILE A 201 -9.56 -12.44 3.71
CA ILE A 201 -8.41 -12.27 4.62
C ILE A 201 -7.15 -12.82 3.97
N ASN A 202 -7.23 -14.02 3.41
CA ASN A 202 -6.12 -14.67 2.72
C ASN A 202 -5.76 -13.98 1.39
N LEU A 203 -6.68 -13.19 0.80
CA LEU A 203 -6.52 -12.44 -0.43
C LEU A 203 -6.32 -10.93 -0.21
N SER A 204 -6.02 -10.50 1.01
CA SER A 204 -5.88 -9.08 1.37
C SER A 204 -4.69 -8.41 0.68
N ASN A 205 -3.65 -9.16 0.32
CA ASN A 205 -2.48 -8.68 -0.41
C ASN A 205 -2.25 -9.57 -1.64
N ALA A 206 -2.57 -9.06 -2.82
CA ALA A 206 -2.45 -9.79 -4.08
C ALA A 206 -1.00 -10.19 -4.45
N ASN A 207 -0.01 -9.53 -3.88
CA ASN A 207 1.42 -9.77 -4.13
C ASN A 207 2.06 -10.72 -3.11
N MET A 208 1.26 -11.27 -2.19
CA MET A 208 1.70 -12.21 -1.16
C MET A 208 0.97 -13.53 -1.33
N SER A 209 1.70 -14.65 -1.30
CA SER A 209 1.08 -15.97 -1.30
C SER A 209 0.73 -16.39 0.14
N SER A 210 -0.54 -16.25 0.52
CA SER A 210 -1.04 -16.69 1.83
C SER A 210 -1.05 -18.22 2.02
N HIS A 211 -0.82 -18.99 0.94
CA HIS A 211 -0.83 -20.44 1.00
C HIS A 211 0.53 -21.06 1.38
N THR A 212 1.63 -20.31 1.23
CA THR A 212 2.95 -20.77 1.66
C THR A 212 3.11 -20.69 3.18
N PRO A 213 3.98 -21.50 3.80
CA PRO A 213 4.23 -21.42 5.25
C PRO A 213 4.66 -20.01 5.70
N ALA A 214 5.53 -19.33 4.97
CA ALA A 214 5.93 -17.96 5.26
C ALA A 214 4.75 -16.99 5.15
N GLY A 215 3.88 -17.14 4.14
CA GLY A 215 2.68 -16.33 3.96
C GLY A 215 1.66 -16.55 5.07
N GLN A 216 1.44 -17.78 5.49
CA GLN A 216 0.59 -18.09 6.65
C GLN A 216 1.12 -17.41 7.91
N MET A 217 2.41 -17.51 8.20
CA MET A 217 3.04 -16.83 9.35
C MET A 217 2.87 -15.31 9.29
N MET A 218 3.04 -14.69 8.12
CA MET A 218 2.80 -13.26 7.94
C MET A 218 1.32 -12.89 8.13
N THR A 219 0.40 -13.72 7.65
CA THR A 219 -1.05 -13.49 7.83
C THR A 219 -1.44 -13.59 9.30
N PHE A 220 -0.90 -14.57 10.05
CA PHE A 220 -1.06 -14.65 11.50
C PHE A 220 -0.54 -13.39 12.20
N ALA A 221 0.69 -12.97 11.86
CA ALA A 221 1.28 -11.76 12.43
C ALA A 221 0.44 -10.52 12.13
N SER A 222 -0.01 -10.36 10.87
CA SER A 222 -0.86 -9.25 10.44
C SER A 222 -2.14 -9.15 11.26
N GLU A 223 -2.89 -10.25 11.40
CA GLU A 223 -4.16 -10.24 12.12
C GLU A 223 -4.00 -9.99 13.63
N ILE A 224 -2.94 -10.55 14.25
CA ILE A 224 -2.64 -10.31 15.66
C ILE A 224 -2.23 -8.85 15.91
N THR A 225 -1.40 -8.29 15.04
CA THR A 225 -0.92 -6.91 15.18
C THR A 225 -2.02 -5.87 14.91
N LYS A 226 -2.95 -6.12 13.98
CA LYS A 226 -4.16 -5.31 13.79
C LYS A 226 -5.01 -5.25 15.05
N ASP A 227 -5.29 -6.41 15.64
CA ASP A 227 -6.06 -6.51 16.88
C ASP A 227 -5.39 -5.79 18.06
N TYR A 228 -4.06 -5.97 18.19
CA TYR A 228 -3.26 -5.26 19.17
C TYR A 228 -3.30 -3.73 18.97
N ALA A 229 -3.10 -3.26 17.74
CA ALA A 229 -3.12 -1.85 17.43
C ALA A 229 -4.46 -1.20 17.79
N LEU A 230 -5.58 -1.82 17.39
CA LEU A 230 -6.94 -1.31 17.67
C LEU A 230 -7.32 -1.33 19.16
N LYS A 231 -6.71 -2.21 19.95
CA LYS A 231 -7.02 -2.33 21.38
C LYS A 231 -6.17 -1.45 22.29
N TYR A 232 -4.91 -1.23 21.90
CA TYR A 232 -3.92 -0.66 22.82
C TYR A 232 -3.19 0.58 22.29
N LEU A 233 -3.18 0.82 20.97
CA LEU A 233 -2.39 1.91 20.39
C LEU A 233 -3.26 3.01 19.78
N VAL A 234 -4.36 2.64 19.14
CA VAL A 234 -5.27 3.60 18.53
C VAL A 234 -6.25 4.14 19.57
N GLY A 235 -6.43 5.44 19.62
CA GLY A 235 -7.40 6.09 20.51
C GLY A 235 -8.80 5.51 20.38
N VAL A 236 -9.51 5.38 21.49
CA VAL A 236 -10.83 4.71 21.56
C VAL A 236 -11.82 5.24 20.53
N ARG A 237 -11.90 6.58 20.36
CA ARG A 237 -12.77 7.24 19.36
C ARG A 237 -12.43 6.83 17.94
N HIS A 238 -11.15 6.84 17.59
CA HIS A 238 -10.66 6.51 16.25
C HIS A 238 -10.79 5.00 15.96
N GLY A 239 -10.49 4.16 16.95
CA GLY A 239 -10.65 2.72 16.86
C GLY A 239 -12.11 2.31 16.70
N ARG A 240 -13.06 3.01 17.37
CA ARG A 240 -14.50 2.80 17.18
C ARG A 240 -14.93 3.19 15.77
N ALA A 241 -14.60 4.40 15.31
CA ALA A 241 -14.93 4.86 13.96
C ALA A 241 -14.38 3.92 12.86
N HIS A 242 -13.18 3.33 13.08
CA HIS A 242 -12.63 2.32 12.18
C HIS A 242 -13.47 1.04 12.20
N ARG A 243 -13.80 0.49 13.39
CA ARG A 243 -14.61 -0.74 13.50
C ARG A 243 -16.01 -0.56 12.93
N ASP A 244 -16.64 0.56 13.22
CA ASP A 244 -18.00 0.89 12.77
C ASP A 244 -18.06 1.19 11.26
N GLY A 245 -16.91 1.49 10.63
CA GLY A 245 -16.77 1.71 9.19
C GLY A 245 -17.01 3.15 8.75
N ASP A 246 -16.95 4.14 9.64
CA ASP A 246 -16.97 5.55 9.29
C ASP A 246 -15.68 5.98 8.60
N ILE A 247 -14.56 5.43 9.09
CA ILE A 247 -13.23 5.58 8.52
C ILE A 247 -12.52 4.22 8.39
N HIS A 248 -11.43 4.23 7.63
CA HIS A 248 -10.50 3.11 7.58
C HIS A 248 -9.08 3.60 7.83
N ILE A 249 -8.51 3.21 8.95
CA ILE A 249 -7.09 3.41 9.26
C ILE A 249 -6.33 2.32 8.51
N HIS A 250 -5.47 2.72 7.56
CA HIS A 250 -4.70 1.79 6.76
C HIS A 250 -3.50 1.22 7.52
N ASP A 251 -3.05 0.04 7.10
CA ASP A 251 -1.81 -0.61 7.55
C ASP A 251 -1.75 -0.77 9.09
N LEU A 252 -2.85 -1.18 9.70
CA LEU A 252 -2.95 -1.41 11.14
C LEU A 252 -2.02 -2.54 11.64
N ASP A 253 -1.69 -3.48 10.77
CA ASP A 253 -0.74 -4.55 11.03
C ASP A 253 0.70 -4.02 11.20
N TYR A 254 1.04 -2.95 10.49
CA TYR A 254 2.34 -2.27 10.64
C TYR A 254 2.33 -1.13 11.65
N TYR A 255 1.18 -0.78 12.20
CA TYR A 255 1.07 0.31 13.19
C TYR A 255 2.03 0.12 14.37
N PRO A 256 2.13 -1.07 15.02
CA PRO A 256 3.04 -1.29 16.15
C PRO A 256 4.53 -1.17 15.78
N THR A 257 4.89 -1.39 14.52
CA THR A 257 6.28 -1.32 14.04
C THR A 257 6.78 0.10 13.80
N LYS A 258 5.87 1.09 13.80
CA LYS A 258 6.17 2.52 13.55
C LYS A 258 6.75 2.82 12.17
N THR A 259 6.63 1.89 11.22
CA THR A 259 7.14 2.04 9.85
C THR A 259 6.37 3.09 9.05
N THR A 260 7.03 3.65 8.03
CA THR A 260 6.43 4.54 7.03
C THR A 260 5.74 3.73 5.92
N THR A 261 4.79 4.37 5.21
CA THR A 261 4.07 3.70 4.12
C THR A 261 4.92 3.60 2.85
N CYS A 262 5.46 4.73 2.38
CA CYS A 262 6.13 4.80 1.07
C CYS A 262 7.41 5.62 1.14
N ILE A 263 8.30 5.42 0.14
CA ILE A 263 9.52 6.20 -0.03
C ILE A 263 9.90 6.39 -1.50
N GLN A 264 10.57 7.51 -1.80
CA GLN A 264 11.22 7.81 -3.08
C GLN A 264 12.72 8.01 -2.87
N TYR A 265 13.53 7.23 -3.59
CA TYR A 265 14.98 7.20 -3.39
C TYR A 265 15.73 8.32 -4.10
N ASP A 266 16.68 8.96 -3.45
CA ASP A 266 17.79 9.62 -4.12
C ASP A 266 18.88 8.57 -4.42
N LEU A 267 18.70 7.88 -5.55
CA LEU A 267 19.57 6.78 -5.91
C LEU A 267 20.95 7.27 -6.36
N GLY A 268 21.05 8.51 -6.88
CA GLY A 268 22.31 9.15 -7.25
C GLY A 268 23.22 9.30 -6.04
N ASP A 269 22.71 9.88 -4.97
CA ASP A 269 23.45 10.05 -3.71
C ASP A 269 23.87 8.69 -3.10
N ILE A 270 22.96 7.69 -3.12
CA ILE A 270 23.27 6.32 -2.67
C ILE A 270 24.41 5.71 -3.49
N TYR A 271 24.45 5.94 -4.80
CA TYR A 271 25.50 5.39 -5.67
C TYR A 271 26.84 6.10 -5.52
N GLU A 272 26.85 7.40 -5.30
CA GLU A 272 28.11 8.16 -5.11
C GLU A 272 28.82 7.76 -3.83
N ARG A 273 28.09 7.64 -2.74
CA ARG A 273 28.66 7.30 -1.43
C ARG A 273 28.85 5.80 -1.23
N GLY A 274 28.15 4.96 -2.03
CA GLY A 274 27.89 3.58 -1.65
C GLY A 274 26.94 3.51 -0.46
N PHE A 275 26.66 2.32 0.02
CA PHE A 275 25.80 2.11 1.18
C PHE A 275 26.26 0.94 2.05
N ALA A 276 25.86 0.96 3.32
CA ALA A 276 26.14 -0.11 4.26
C ALA A 276 24.87 -0.92 4.55
N THR A 277 25.06 -2.22 4.70
CA THR A 277 24.06 -3.16 5.23
C THR A 277 24.61 -3.78 6.52
N LYS A 278 23.77 -4.55 7.23
CA LYS A 278 24.20 -5.27 8.43
C LYS A 278 25.44 -6.15 8.21
N ASN A 279 25.61 -6.69 7.01
CA ASN A 279 26.62 -7.69 6.69
C ASN A 279 27.84 -7.13 5.94
N GLY A 280 27.85 -5.86 5.57
CA GLY A 280 28.96 -5.23 4.88
C GLY A 280 28.58 -3.96 4.13
N SER A 281 29.57 -3.37 3.46
CA SER A 281 29.42 -2.16 2.65
C SER A 281 29.44 -2.48 1.16
N VAL A 282 28.64 -1.74 0.41
CA VAL A 282 28.57 -1.77 -1.04
C VAL A 282 29.21 -0.51 -1.59
N ARG A 283 30.19 -0.67 -2.47
CA ARG A 283 30.90 0.45 -3.11
C ARG A 283 30.10 1.03 -4.28
N THR A 284 30.49 2.22 -4.72
CA THR A 284 30.03 2.88 -5.94
C THR A 284 30.04 1.93 -7.14
N PRO A 285 28.93 1.78 -7.89
CA PRO A 285 28.85 0.88 -9.05
C PRO A 285 29.72 1.37 -10.22
N GLN A 286 30.26 0.43 -11.00
CA GLN A 286 31.22 0.70 -12.07
C GLN A 286 30.76 0.30 -13.48
N SER A 287 29.57 -0.32 -13.61
CA SER A 287 28.98 -0.72 -14.89
C SER A 287 27.46 -0.67 -14.80
N ILE A 288 26.77 -0.57 -15.94
CA ILE A 288 25.31 -0.56 -15.98
C ILE A 288 24.70 -1.81 -15.29
N GLN A 289 25.32 -2.97 -15.42
CA GLN A 289 24.95 -4.18 -14.70
C GLN A 289 24.97 -3.98 -13.18
N SER A 290 26.02 -3.37 -12.65
CA SER A 290 26.13 -3.11 -11.21
C SER A 290 25.17 -2.02 -10.75
N TYR A 291 24.88 -1.00 -11.56
CA TYR A 291 23.86 0.00 -11.28
C TYR A 291 22.47 -0.63 -11.13
N ALA A 292 22.04 -1.44 -12.12
CA ALA A 292 20.76 -2.13 -12.10
C ALA A 292 20.65 -3.13 -10.93
N THR A 293 21.70 -3.91 -10.68
CA THR A 293 21.74 -4.86 -9.55
C THR A 293 21.63 -4.13 -8.20
N LEU A 294 22.36 -3.03 -8.01
CA LEU A 294 22.30 -2.29 -6.75
C LEU A 294 20.94 -1.61 -6.53
N ALA A 295 20.26 -1.16 -7.58
CA ALA A 295 18.89 -0.67 -7.47
C ALA A 295 17.94 -1.76 -6.91
N THR A 296 18.06 -3.00 -7.38
CA THR A 296 17.24 -4.10 -6.83
C THR A 296 17.57 -4.41 -5.37
N ILE A 297 18.84 -4.35 -5.00
CA ILE A 297 19.29 -4.56 -3.61
C ILE A 297 18.74 -3.45 -2.69
N VAL A 298 18.75 -2.19 -3.13
CA VAL A 298 18.16 -1.06 -2.38
C VAL A 298 16.68 -1.32 -2.13
N PHE A 299 15.92 -1.64 -3.16
CA PHE A 299 14.50 -1.97 -3.03
C PHE A 299 14.25 -3.12 -2.05
N GLN A 300 14.97 -4.22 -2.20
CA GLN A 300 14.79 -5.43 -1.38
C GLN A 300 15.20 -5.21 0.08
N THR A 301 16.26 -4.47 0.32
CA THR A 301 16.75 -4.19 1.68
C THR A 301 15.77 -3.29 2.42
N ASN A 302 15.37 -2.19 1.79
CA ASN A 302 14.48 -1.21 2.42
C ASN A 302 13.06 -1.76 2.64
N GLN A 303 12.59 -2.72 1.84
CA GLN A 303 11.27 -3.34 2.03
C GLN A 303 11.10 -3.98 3.41
N ASN A 304 12.19 -4.33 4.09
CA ASN A 304 12.14 -4.85 5.45
C ASN A 304 11.94 -3.76 6.51
N GLU A 305 12.13 -2.49 6.15
CA GLU A 305 12.08 -1.34 7.07
C GLU A 305 10.88 -0.42 6.83
N GLN A 306 10.09 -0.70 5.79
CA GLN A 306 8.94 0.10 5.39
C GLN A 306 7.86 -0.84 4.78
N HIS A 307 6.57 -0.47 4.83
CA HIS A 307 5.50 -1.41 4.48
C HIS A 307 4.83 -1.21 3.13
N GLY A 308 4.91 -0.03 2.51
CA GLY A 308 4.24 0.27 1.25
C GLY A 308 5.17 0.29 0.04
N GLY A 309 4.82 1.15 -0.92
CA GLY A 309 5.51 1.25 -2.19
C GLY A 309 6.85 1.97 -2.11
N GLN A 310 7.72 1.65 -3.04
CA GLN A 310 9.05 2.23 -3.17
C GLN A 310 9.24 2.72 -4.61
N SER A 311 9.90 3.84 -4.81
CA SER A 311 10.05 4.45 -6.13
C SER A 311 11.43 5.05 -6.37
N ILE A 312 11.88 4.98 -7.62
CA ILE A 312 13.02 5.74 -8.13
C ILE A 312 12.47 6.89 -8.97
N PRO A 313 12.66 8.15 -8.56
CA PRO A 313 12.06 9.33 -9.22
C PRO A 313 12.61 9.70 -10.58
N ALA A 314 13.85 9.32 -10.90
CA ALA A 314 14.54 9.61 -12.18
C ALA A 314 15.49 8.48 -12.54
N PHE A 315 14.89 7.35 -12.93
CA PHE A 315 15.62 6.11 -13.20
C PHE A 315 16.61 6.25 -14.36
N ASP A 316 16.22 6.92 -15.44
CA ASP A 316 17.03 7.24 -16.60
C ASP A 316 18.30 8.03 -16.23
N HIS A 317 18.13 9.14 -15.51
CA HIS A 317 19.24 9.97 -15.03
C HIS A 317 20.19 9.20 -14.10
N PHE A 318 19.68 8.34 -13.23
CA PHE A 318 20.52 7.60 -12.30
C PHE A 318 21.26 6.43 -12.93
N MET A 319 20.73 5.85 -14.01
CA MET A 319 21.37 4.75 -14.73
C MET A 319 22.37 5.24 -15.81
N ALA A 320 22.17 6.45 -16.34
CA ALA A 320 22.99 7.03 -17.38
C ALA A 320 24.51 7.00 -17.08
N PRO A 321 25.01 7.36 -15.86
CA PRO A 321 26.42 7.25 -15.53
C PRO A 321 26.93 5.80 -15.62
N GLY A 322 26.10 4.81 -15.37
CA GLY A 322 26.44 3.39 -15.50
C GLY A 322 26.66 2.98 -16.95
N VAL A 323 25.86 3.50 -17.88
CA VAL A 323 26.02 3.30 -19.33
C VAL A 323 27.34 3.91 -19.79
N LEU A 324 27.63 5.17 -19.43
CA LEU A 324 28.88 5.84 -19.80
C LEU A 324 30.13 5.12 -19.26
N LYS A 325 30.12 4.67 -18.00
CA LYS A 325 31.22 3.89 -17.42
C LYS A 325 31.46 2.58 -18.17
N THR A 326 30.38 1.91 -18.55
CA THR A 326 30.42 0.66 -19.33
C THR A 326 31.00 0.90 -20.72
N PHE A 327 30.53 1.95 -21.39
CA PHE A 327 31.05 2.32 -22.71
C PHE A 327 32.56 2.65 -22.68
N ARG A 328 32.95 3.51 -21.73
CA ARG A 328 34.37 3.87 -21.55
C ARG A 328 35.26 2.64 -21.26
N LYS A 329 34.73 1.67 -20.52
CA LYS A 329 35.44 0.39 -20.29
C LYS A 329 35.62 -0.38 -21.60
N HIS A 330 34.56 -0.53 -22.39
CA HIS A 330 34.62 -1.26 -23.66
C HIS A 330 35.53 -0.53 -24.65
N LEU A 331 35.45 0.79 -24.75
CA LEU A 331 36.31 1.58 -25.60
C LEU A 331 37.79 1.43 -25.21
N THR A 332 38.09 1.46 -23.91
CA THR A 332 39.46 1.21 -23.39
C THR A 332 39.95 -0.20 -23.76
N ASP A 333 39.14 -1.22 -23.50
CA ASP A 333 39.49 -2.63 -23.77
C ASP A 333 39.74 -2.89 -25.26
N MET A 334 38.85 -2.36 -26.12
CA MET A 334 38.94 -2.49 -27.57
C MET A 334 40.15 -1.71 -28.15
N THR A 335 40.47 -0.52 -27.60
CA THR A 335 41.67 0.25 -28.01
C THR A 335 42.95 -0.53 -27.64
N LEU A 336 43.03 -1.10 -26.45
CA LEU A 336 44.15 -1.95 -26.08
C LEU A 336 44.32 -3.15 -27.02
N PHE A 337 43.21 -3.80 -27.33
CA PHE A 337 43.21 -4.92 -28.28
C PHE A 337 43.67 -4.48 -29.70
N LEU A 338 43.17 -3.36 -30.18
CA LEU A 338 43.58 -2.78 -31.45
C LEU A 338 45.09 -2.53 -31.52
N CYS A 339 45.68 -1.89 -30.47
CA CYS A 339 47.11 -1.65 -30.37
C CYS A 339 47.90 -2.96 -30.44
N GLN A 340 47.43 -4.01 -29.77
CA GLN A 340 48.11 -5.34 -29.80
C GLN A 340 48.06 -5.97 -31.20
N VAL A 341 46.94 -5.87 -31.92
CA VAL A 341 46.78 -6.47 -33.26
C VAL A 341 47.53 -5.70 -34.34
N THR A 342 47.57 -4.38 -34.25
CA THR A 342 48.25 -3.51 -35.24
C THR A 342 49.76 -3.38 -35.02
N GLY A 343 50.27 -3.84 -33.87
CA GLY A 343 51.67 -3.68 -33.48
C GLY A 343 52.03 -2.26 -33.05
N ALA A 344 51.03 -1.43 -32.80
CA ALA A 344 51.23 -0.10 -32.20
C ALA A 344 51.71 -0.18 -30.73
N ARG A 345 52.23 0.91 -30.20
CA ARG A 345 52.55 0.98 -28.77
C ARG A 345 51.29 0.64 -27.95
N VAL A 346 51.39 -0.34 -27.04
CA VAL A 346 50.33 -0.68 -26.11
C VAL A 346 50.52 0.17 -24.86
N PRO A 347 49.63 1.15 -24.60
CA PRO A 347 49.72 1.98 -23.38
C PRO A 347 49.34 1.14 -22.15
N GLU A 348 49.77 1.61 -20.96
CA GLU A 348 49.22 1.03 -19.73
C GLU A 348 47.71 1.24 -19.65
N ARG A 349 46.99 0.22 -19.15
CA ARG A 349 45.53 0.29 -19.05
C ARG A 349 45.02 1.50 -18.23
N ALA A 350 45.77 1.88 -17.18
CA ALA A 350 45.42 3.03 -16.35
C ALA A 350 45.60 4.37 -17.11
N GLU A 351 46.68 4.48 -17.91
CA GLU A 351 46.93 5.62 -18.78
C GLU A 351 45.80 5.79 -19.81
N LEU A 352 45.52 4.75 -20.54
CA LEU A 352 44.44 4.77 -21.55
C LEU A 352 43.09 5.08 -20.95
N LYS A 353 42.79 4.47 -19.80
CA LYS A 353 41.51 4.75 -19.11
C LYS A 353 41.38 6.23 -18.70
N ALA A 354 42.47 6.85 -18.27
CA ALA A 354 42.46 8.27 -17.94
C ALA A 354 42.15 9.13 -19.18
N LEU A 355 42.82 8.85 -20.30
CA LEU A 355 42.60 9.53 -21.58
C LEU A 355 41.15 9.36 -22.07
N VAL A 356 40.62 8.14 -21.99
CA VAL A 356 39.22 7.90 -22.37
C VAL A 356 38.24 8.66 -21.46
N VAL A 357 38.51 8.70 -20.15
CA VAL A 357 37.64 9.47 -19.20
C VAL A 357 37.65 10.96 -19.51
N GLU A 358 38.80 11.51 -19.83
CA GLU A 358 39.01 12.94 -20.11
C GLU A 358 38.39 13.37 -21.45
N HIS A 359 38.56 12.57 -22.49
CA HIS A 359 38.20 12.97 -23.85
C HIS A 359 36.91 12.40 -24.39
N VAL A 360 36.23 11.47 -23.66
CA VAL A 360 34.99 10.82 -24.06
C VAL A 360 33.87 11.17 -23.07
N PRO A 361 33.22 12.33 -23.24
CA PRO A 361 32.17 12.78 -22.31
C PRO A 361 30.84 12.03 -22.47
N THR A 362 30.60 11.41 -23.64
CA THR A 362 29.34 10.72 -23.99
C THR A 362 29.59 9.48 -24.87
N ILE A 363 28.59 8.61 -24.95
CA ILE A 363 28.62 7.44 -25.83
C ILE A 363 28.40 7.78 -27.32
N GLU A 364 27.82 8.95 -27.62
CA GLU A 364 27.53 9.35 -28.97
C GLU A 364 28.82 9.73 -29.72
N PRO A 365 29.04 9.22 -30.95
CA PRO A 365 30.21 9.51 -31.72
C PRO A 365 30.14 10.91 -32.36
N CYS A 366 30.42 11.96 -31.58
CA CYS A 366 30.59 13.29 -32.16
C CYS A 366 32.02 13.45 -32.68
N GLU A 367 32.19 14.07 -33.88
CA GLU A 367 33.46 14.31 -34.54
C GLU A 367 34.50 14.93 -33.59
N SER A 368 34.05 15.86 -32.73
CA SER A 368 34.94 16.51 -31.77
C SER A 368 35.47 15.56 -30.67
N ALA A 369 34.68 14.62 -30.20
CA ALA A 369 35.07 13.67 -29.17
C ALA A 369 35.98 12.58 -29.74
N VAL A 370 35.62 12.03 -30.87
CA VAL A 370 36.48 11.07 -31.61
C VAL A 370 37.82 11.71 -31.95
N GLY A 371 37.83 12.93 -32.51
CA GLY A 371 39.03 13.68 -32.86
C GLY A 371 39.91 14.03 -31.65
N ARG A 372 39.34 14.41 -30.50
CA ARG A 372 40.09 14.63 -29.26
C ARG A 372 40.74 13.36 -28.74
N LEU A 373 39.99 12.24 -28.71
CA LEU A 373 40.55 10.95 -28.29
C LEU A 373 41.69 10.52 -29.22
N PHE A 374 41.52 10.68 -30.53
CA PHE A 374 42.55 10.36 -31.52
C PHE A 374 43.81 11.23 -31.32
N ALA A 375 43.69 12.54 -31.14
CA ALA A 375 44.81 13.44 -30.88
C ALA A 375 45.53 13.04 -29.58
N ALA A 376 44.79 12.78 -28.51
CA ALA A 376 45.38 12.39 -27.23
C ALA A 376 46.13 11.04 -27.30
N LEU A 377 45.62 10.06 -28.08
CA LEU A 377 46.30 8.78 -28.31
C LEU A 377 47.61 8.99 -29.06
N ARG A 378 47.62 9.85 -30.12
CA ARG A 378 48.86 10.18 -30.87
C ARG A 378 49.88 10.89 -30.00
N GLU A 379 49.49 11.88 -29.22
CA GLU A 379 50.35 12.58 -28.27
C GLU A 379 50.97 11.61 -27.24
N SER A 380 50.22 10.57 -26.85
CA SER A 380 50.72 9.50 -25.97
C SER A 380 51.55 8.44 -26.72
N GLY A 381 51.88 8.68 -28.01
CA GLY A 381 52.69 7.76 -28.85
C GLY A 381 51.94 6.49 -29.27
N VAL A 382 50.59 6.51 -29.28
CA VAL A 382 49.73 5.41 -29.77
C VAL A 382 49.33 5.73 -31.23
N GLU A 383 49.95 5.07 -32.19
CA GLU A 383 49.66 5.28 -33.62
C GLU A 383 48.59 4.30 -34.09
N VAL A 384 47.36 4.81 -34.23
CA VAL A 384 46.19 4.08 -34.76
C VAL A 384 45.53 4.93 -35.84
N ALA A 385 44.81 4.32 -36.76
CA ALA A 385 44.08 5.04 -37.80
C ALA A 385 42.75 5.62 -37.23
N ASP A 386 42.38 6.79 -37.69
CA ASP A 386 41.12 7.44 -37.28
C ASP A 386 39.90 6.54 -37.59
N GLU A 387 39.92 5.86 -38.74
CA GLU A 387 38.85 4.92 -39.12
C GLU A 387 38.72 3.75 -38.15
N ASP A 388 39.81 3.24 -37.60
CA ASP A 388 39.78 2.16 -36.61
C ASP A 388 39.20 2.65 -35.28
N ILE A 389 39.50 3.88 -34.86
CA ILE A 389 38.90 4.50 -33.67
C ILE A 389 37.38 4.60 -33.85
N ARG A 390 36.88 5.01 -35.04
CA ARG A 390 35.44 5.05 -35.35
C ARG A 390 34.83 3.67 -35.31
N ARG A 391 35.50 2.64 -35.83
CA ARG A 391 35.02 1.25 -35.79
C ARG A 391 34.91 0.70 -34.37
N ILE A 392 35.95 0.91 -33.54
CA ILE A 392 35.90 0.46 -32.15
C ILE A 392 34.90 1.27 -31.33
N TRP A 393 34.71 2.56 -31.58
CA TRP A 393 33.67 3.36 -30.94
C TRP A 393 32.28 2.76 -31.20
N LYS A 394 31.98 2.48 -32.48
CA LYS A 394 30.70 1.83 -32.87
C LYS A 394 30.57 0.46 -32.19
N GLN A 395 31.62 -0.36 -32.20
CA GLN A 395 31.58 -1.68 -31.56
C GLN A 395 31.41 -1.57 -30.05
N ALA A 396 32.04 -0.61 -29.38
CA ALA A 396 31.87 -0.33 -27.97
C ALA A 396 30.43 0.13 -27.66
N TYR A 397 29.85 0.96 -28.52
CA TYR A 397 28.45 1.37 -28.44
C TYR A 397 27.50 0.19 -28.52
N ASP A 398 27.64 -0.64 -29.55
CA ASP A 398 26.79 -1.83 -29.78
C ASP A 398 26.89 -2.85 -28.62
N THR A 399 28.11 -3.00 -28.07
CA THR A 399 28.34 -3.88 -26.91
C THR A 399 27.72 -3.29 -25.64
N THR A 400 27.88 -1.98 -25.42
CA THR A 400 27.26 -1.28 -24.27
C THR A 400 25.74 -1.36 -24.34
N ARG A 401 25.16 -1.18 -25.51
CA ARG A 401 23.71 -1.32 -25.72
C ARG A 401 23.22 -2.70 -25.33
N LYS A 402 23.90 -3.77 -25.77
CA LYS A 402 23.56 -5.16 -25.41
C LYS A 402 23.67 -5.37 -23.89
N GLU A 403 24.71 -4.87 -23.25
CA GLU A 403 24.86 -4.96 -21.78
C GLU A 403 23.79 -4.15 -21.05
N THR A 404 23.38 -3.00 -21.59
CA THR A 404 22.29 -2.19 -21.03
C THR A 404 20.97 -2.93 -21.13
N HIS A 405 20.68 -3.53 -22.28
CA HIS A 405 19.51 -4.39 -22.46
C HIS A 405 19.47 -5.53 -21.42
N GLN A 406 20.57 -6.28 -21.31
CA GLN A 406 20.69 -7.39 -20.36
C GLN A 406 20.57 -6.92 -18.89
N ALA A 407 21.04 -5.70 -18.59
CA ALA A 407 20.88 -5.12 -17.25
C ALA A 407 19.41 -4.75 -16.97
N MET A 408 18.68 -4.23 -17.94
CA MET A 408 17.24 -3.91 -17.81
C MET A 408 16.39 -5.17 -17.70
N GLU A 409 16.69 -6.18 -18.52
CA GLU A 409 16.06 -7.50 -18.42
C GLU A 409 16.26 -8.10 -17.02
N GLY A 410 17.53 -8.16 -16.56
CA GLY A 410 17.86 -8.63 -15.21
C GLY A 410 17.18 -7.85 -14.10
N PHE A 411 17.04 -6.53 -14.24
CA PHE A 411 16.33 -5.67 -13.29
C PHE A 411 14.85 -6.04 -13.20
N ILE A 412 14.18 -6.20 -14.35
CA ILE A 412 12.77 -6.61 -14.42
C ILE A 412 12.58 -7.99 -13.82
N HIS A 413 13.40 -8.97 -14.21
CA HIS A 413 13.32 -10.35 -13.70
C HIS A 413 13.50 -10.41 -12.18
N ASN A 414 14.50 -9.72 -11.64
CA ASN A 414 14.73 -9.67 -10.19
C ASN A 414 13.52 -9.13 -9.42
N LEU A 415 12.90 -8.06 -9.88
CA LEU A 415 11.77 -7.44 -9.18
C LEU A 415 10.47 -8.29 -9.27
N ASN A 416 10.38 -9.25 -10.19
CA ASN A 416 9.23 -10.15 -10.32
C ASN A 416 9.44 -11.53 -9.68
N THR A 417 10.68 -11.92 -9.40
CA THR A 417 11.01 -13.27 -8.93
C THR A 417 11.62 -13.30 -7.54
N MET A 418 12.34 -12.25 -7.12
CA MET A 418 12.97 -12.22 -5.81
C MET A 418 12.03 -11.68 -4.75
N HIS A 419 11.85 -12.47 -3.70
CA HIS A 419 11.01 -12.15 -2.57
C HIS A 419 11.81 -11.58 -1.41
N SER A 420 11.25 -10.61 -0.72
CA SER A 420 11.70 -10.11 0.59
C SER A 420 10.60 -10.30 1.64
N ARG A 421 10.74 -9.70 2.82
CA ARG A 421 9.81 -9.89 3.96
C ARG A 421 9.56 -11.37 4.28
N GLY A 422 10.61 -12.04 4.74
CA GLY A 422 10.52 -13.46 5.07
C GLY A 422 10.40 -14.38 3.86
N GLY A 423 10.72 -13.88 2.66
CA GLY A 423 10.73 -14.69 1.43
C GLY A 423 9.36 -14.92 0.82
N ASN A 424 8.38 -14.07 1.09
CA ASN A 424 7.01 -14.33 0.63
C ASN A 424 6.34 -13.20 -0.16
N GLN A 425 6.97 -12.04 -0.29
CA GLN A 425 6.40 -10.90 -1.02
C GLN A 425 7.40 -10.33 -2.01
N VAL A 426 6.97 -10.17 -3.28
CA VAL A 426 7.73 -9.37 -4.26
C VAL A 426 7.72 -7.90 -3.88
N VAL A 427 8.77 -7.17 -4.28
CA VAL A 427 8.93 -5.77 -3.93
C VAL A 427 7.94 -4.92 -4.70
N PHE A 428 7.11 -4.16 -3.98
CA PHE A 428 6.20 -3.18 -4.60
C PHE A 428 7.03 -1.96 -5.04
N SER A 429 7.53 -2.03 -6.26
CA SER A 429 8.50 -1.09 -6.82
C SER A 429 7.93 -0.30 -7.99
N SER A 430 8.42 0.93 -8.17
CA SER A 430 8.12 1.76 -9.33
C SER A 430 9.34 2.55 -9.79
N VAL A 431 9.38 2.90 -11.08
CA VAL A 431 10.42 3.73 -11.69
C VAL A 431 9.78 4.82 -12.53
N ASN A 432 10.26 6.05 -12.37
CA ASN A 432 9.87 7.20 -13.17
C ASN A 432 11.04 7.55 -14.09
N TYR A 433 10.77 7.83 -15.36
CA TYR A 433 11.76 8.11 -16.38
C TYR A 433 11.14 8.87 -17.55
N GLY A 434 11.91 9.28 -18.54
CA GLY A 434 11.42 9.92 -19.78
C GLY A 434 11.97 11.32 -20.02
N THR A 435 12.70 11.90 -19.07
CA THR A 435 13.20 13.29 -19.15
C THR A 435 14.70 13.41 -19.32
N ASP A 436 15.47 12.35 -19.23
CA ASP A 436 16.87 12.37 -19.61
C ASP A 436 17.02 12.27 -21.13
N PHE A 437 17.52 13.33 -21.74
CA PHE A 437 17.80 13.39 -23.17
C PHE A 437 19.29 13.25 -23.52
N SER A 438 20.13 12.88 -22.54
CA SER A 438 21.50 12.44 -22.83
C SER A 438 21.47 11.13 -23.62
N PRO A 439 22.44 10.88 -24.50
CA PRO A 439 22.52 9.61 -25.24
C PRO A 439 22.48 8.38 -24.33
N GLU A 440 23.08 8.48 -23.14
CA GLU A 440 23.11 7.44 -22.12
C GLU A 440 21.74 7.18 -21.50
N GLY A 441 21.03 8.25 -21.08
CA GLY A 441 19.70 8.15 -20.52
C GLY A 441 18.69 7.67 -21.53
N ARG A 442 18.75 8.14 -22.77
CA ARG A 442 17.93 7.65 -23.88
C ARG A 442 18.16 6.15 -24.14
N MET A 443 19.40 5.66 -24.05
CA MET A 443 19.70 4.24 -24.16
C MET A 443 19.03 3.45 -23.02
N VAL A 444 19.08 3.93 -21.79
CA VAL A 444 18.39 3.31 -20.64
C VAL A 444 16.89 3.21 -20.90
N ILE A 445 16.25 4.30 -21.30
CA ILE A 445 14.80 4.34 -21.59
C ILE A 445 14.44 3.31 -22.67
N ARG A 446 15.17 3.34 -23.79
CA ARG A 446 14.91 2.43 -24.92
C ARG A 446 15.04 0.97 -24.54
N GLU A 447 16.12 0.60 -23.86
CA GLU A 447 16.37 -0.79 -23.50
C GLU A 447 15.45 -1.28 -22.34
N LEU A 448 14.99 -0.40 -21.45
CA LEU A 448 13.96 -0.71 -20.47
C LEU A 448 12.60 -1.01 -21.14
N LEU A 449 12.21 -0.19 -22.10
CA LEU A 449 10.97 -0.39 -22.89
C LEU A 449 11.04 -1.69 -23.70
N ALA A 450 12.18 -1.96 -24.35
CA ALA A 450 12.41 -3.19 -25.12
C ALA A 450 12.32 -4.44 -24.24
N ALA A 451 13.02 -4.49 -23.10
CA ALA A 451 12.95 -5.58 -22.15
C ALA A 451 11.53 -5.77 -21.56
N THR A 452 10.76 -4.69 -21.42
CA THR A 452 9.36 -4.77 -20.98
C THR A 452 8.45 -5.43 -22.01
N ILE A 453 8.67 -5.14 -23.30
CA ILE A 453 7.94 -5.79 -24.42
C ILE A 453 8.28 -7.29 -24.49
N GLU A 454 9.54 -7.65 -24.34
CA GLU A 454 9.98 -9.04 -24.33
C GLU A 454 9.35 -9.81 -23.18
N GLY A 455 9.24 -9.20 -22.00
CA GLY A 455 8.59 -9.77 -20.83
C GLY A 455 9.44 -10.77 -20.08
N LEU A 456 8.79 -11.64 -19.28
CA LEU A 456 9.44 -12.68 -18.50
C LEU A 456 9.62 -13.95 -19.35
N GLY A 457 10.23 -14.99 -18.78
CA GLY A 457 10.76 -16.20 -19.46
C GLY A 457 9.92 -16.86 -20.55
N HIS A 458 8.58 -16.81 -20.46
CA HIS A 458 7.67 -17.26 -21.53
C HIS A 458 6.93 -16.09 -22.19
N GLY A 459 7.48 -14.89 -22.04
CA GLY A 459 6.88 -13.69 -22.56
C GLY A 459 5.71 -13.18 -21.71
N GLU A 460 5.61 -13.53 -20.42
CA GLU A 460 4.61 -12.96 -19.53
C GLU A 460 4.88 -11.48 -19.30
N VAL A 461 3.80 -10.70 -19.20
CA VAL A 461 3.91 -9.27 -18.87
C VAL A 461 4.44 -9.12 -17.44
N PRO A 462 5.51 -8.35 -17.20
CA PRO A 462 6.02 -8.12 -15.85
C PRO A 462 5.03 -7.30 -15.03
N VAL A 463 4.88 -7.62 -13.75
CA VAL A 463 4.06 -6.86 -12.79
C VAL A 463 4.84 -5.68 -12.24
N PHE A 464 6.13 -5.86 -11.98
CA PHE A 464 7.05 -4.88 -11.41
C PHE A 464 8.30 -4.68 -12.28
N PRO A 465 8.92 -3.49 -12.20
CA PRO A 465 8.43 -2.29 -11.53
C PRO A 465 7.23 -1.68 -12.26
N ILE A 466 6.36 -0.95 -11.54
CA ILE A 466 5.39 -0.07 -12.17
C ILE A 466 6.18 1.04 -12.87
N GLN A 467 6.04 1.13 -14.18
CA GLN A 467 6.78 2.09 -14.99
C GLN A 467 5.94 3.34 -15.26
N ILE A 468 6.58 4.50 -15.14
CA ILE A 468 5.94 5.81 -15.25
C ILE A 468 6.78 6.66 -16.19
N PHE A 469 6.25 6.92 -17.38
CA PHE A 469 6.86 7.81 -18.37
C PHE A 469 6.45 9.25 -18.08
N LYS A 470 7.42 10.12 -17.83
CA LYS A 470 7.21 11.54 -17.59
C LYS A 470 7.10 12.30 -18.92
N ILE A 471 6.03 13.04 -19.06
CA ILE A 471 5.78 13.89 -20.23
C ILE A 471 6.06 15.33 -19.84
N LYS A 472 6.94 15.98 -20.61
CA LYS A 472 7.35 17.36 -20.41
C LYS A 472 7.48 18.10 -21.76
N GLU A 473 6.82 19.24 -21.87
CA GLU A 473 6.93 20.14 -23.01
C GLU A 473 8.40 20.50 -23.29
N GLY A 474 8.80 20.42 -24.57
CA GLY A 474 10.19 20.68 -25.02
C GLY A 474 11.18 19.54 -24.74
N VAL A 475 10.81 18.50 -23.99
CA VAL A 475 11.67 17.33 -23.71
C VAL A 475 11.12 16.07 -24.37
N SER A 476 9.91 15.67 -24.04
CA SER A 476 9.25 14.48 -24.56
C SER A 476 7.91 14.79 -25.24
N TRP A 477 7.55 16.06 -25.36
CA TRP A 477 6.30 16.50 -25.95
C TRP A 477 6.48 17.83 -26.72
N SER A 478 5.86 17.90 -27.91
CA SER A 478 5.49 19.13 -28.58
C SER A 478 4.27 18.87 -29.46
N GLU A 479 3.47 19.92 -29.71
CA GLU A 479 2.29 19.84 -30.58
C GLU A 479 2.67 19.55 -32.04
N GLU A 480 3.81 20.06 -32.49
CA GLU A 480 4.31 19.88 -33.84
C GLU A 480 4.71 18.42 -34.10
N ASP A 481 5.47 17.83 -33.17
CA ASP A 481 5.89 16.43 -33.26
C ASP A 481 4.70 15.48 -33.12
N TYR A 482 3.73 15.83 -32.27
CA TYR A 482 2.47 15.09 -32.17
C TYR A 482 1.71 15.07 -33.50
N ALA A 483 1.56 16.23 -34.12
CA ALA A 483 0.85 16.31 -35.41
C ALA A 483 1.57 15.50 -36.49
N ALA A 484 2.90 15.53 -36.54
CA ALA A 484 3.71 14.74 -37.46
C ALA A 484 3.53 13.23 -37.22
N ALA A 485 3.60 12.80 -35.97
CA ALA A 485 3.45 11.39 -35.60
C ALA A 485 2.05 10.83 -35.87
N VAL A 486 0.99 11.58 -35.60
CA VAL A 486 -0.39 11.11 -35.83
C VAL A 486 -0.69 11.01 -37.33
N LYS A 487 -0.02 11.83 -38.17
CA LYS A 487 -0.17 11.79 -39.65
C LYS A 487 0.34 10.47 -40.23
N ASP A 488 1.45 9.94 -39.74
CA ASP A 488 2.05 8.67 -40.16
C ASP A 488 2.77 8.00 -39.01
N PHE A 489 1.99 7.30 -38.16
CA PHE A 489 2.50 6.69 -36.94
C PHE A 489 3.47 5.53 -37.22
N ASP A 490 3.29 4.81 -38.32
CA ASP A 490 4.16 3.70 -38.69
C ASP A 490 5.56 4.21 -39.03
N LYS A 491 5.65 5.33 -39.79
CA LYS A 491 6.93 6.00 -40.04
C LYS A 491 7.55 6.57 -38.75
N ALA A 492 6.74 7.17 -37.88
CA ALA A 492 7.20 7.65 -36.59
C ALA A 492 7.85 6.50 -35.77
N LEU A 493 7.18 5.36 -35.72
CA LEU A 493 7.65 4.18 -35.03
C LEU A 493 8.88 3.52 -35.69
N ALA A 494 8.99 3.61 -37.02
CA ALA A 494 10.15 3.14 -37.76
C ALA A 494 11.38 4.06 -37.64
N GLY A 495 11.23 5.25 -37.00
CA GLY A 495 12.29 6.26 -36.92
C GLY A 495 12.55 7.00 -38.22
N GLU A 496 11.56 7.00 -39.14
CA GLU A 496 11.65 7.69 -40.43
C GLU A 496 11.23 9.16 -40.34
N ILE A 497 10.71 9.61 -39.21
CA ILE A 497 10.36 10.99 -38.90
C ILE A 497 11.39 11.55 -37.92
N GLU A 498 12.04 12.64 -38.30
CA GLU A 498 12.89 13.40 -37.41
C GLU A 498 12.04 14.34 -36.55
N PHE A 499 12.10 14.16 -35.23
CA PHE A 499 11.37 14.98 -34.27
C PHE A 499 12.26 16.12 -33.75
N LYS A 500 11.65 17.25 -33.45
CA LYS A 500 12.32 18.41 -32.86
C LYS A 500 12.56 18.25 -31.36
N THR A 501 11.67 17.53 -30.71
CA THR A 501 11.70 17.29 -29.29
C THR A 501 12.59 16.08 -28.98
N PRO A 502 13.59 16.20 -28.11
CA PRO A 502 14.64 15.17 -27.94
C PRO A 502 14.14 13.75 -27.65
N ASN A 503 13.10 13.61 -26.84
CA ASN A 503 12.57 12.32 -26.40
C ASN A 503 11.16 11.98 -26.92
N PHE A 504 10.71 12.65 -28.00
CA PHE A 504 9.40 12.36 -28.55
C PHE A 504 9.35 10.96 -29.21
N ASP A 505 10.43 10.51 -29.85
CA ASP A 505 10.57 9.14 -30.37
C ASP A 505 10.44 8.10 -29.24
N LEU A 506 10.99 8.38 -28.07
CA LEU A 506 10.86 7.51 -26.90
C LEU A 506 9.43 7.51 -26.35
N LEU A 507 8.68 8.61 -26.46
CA LEU A 507 7.25 8.62 -26.14
C LEU A 507 6.46 7.72 -27.11
N ILE A 508 6.80 7.72 -28.41
CA ILE A 508 6.21 6.79 -29.39
C ILE A 508 6.47 5.34 -29.00
N GLU A 509 7.73 5.02 -28.64
CA GLU A 509 8.09 3.68 -28.14
C GLU A 509 7.35 3.34 -26.82
N ALA A 510 7.18 4.30 -25.91
CA ALA A 510 6.42 4.13 -24.68
C ALA A 510 4.93 3.83 -24.96
N CYS A 511 4.31 4.54 -25.91
CA CYS A 511 2.93 4.27 -26.33
C CYS A 511 2.79 2.86 -26.94
N ARG A 512 3.75 2.44 -27.78
CA ARG A 512 3.82 1.06 -28.28
C ARG A 512 3.94 0.05 -27.14
N THR A 513 4.82 0.29 -26.18
CA THR A 513 5.04 -0.61 -25.03
C THR A 513 3.76 -0.73 -24.19
N THR A 514 3.10 0.40 -23.89
CA THR A 514 1.81 0.41 -23.19
C THR A 514 0.76 -0.45 -23.91
N SER A 515 0.73 -0.42 -25.24
CA SER A 515 -0.21 -1.21 -26.04
C SER A 515 0.01 -2.73 -25.93
N VAL A 516 1.16 -3.16 -25.44
CA VAL A 516 1.57 -4.60 -25.36
C VAL A 516 1.68 -5.07 -23.92
N ALA A 517 2.04 -4.18 -22.96
CA ALA A 517 2.47 -4.58 -21.62
C ALA A 517 1.75 -3.85 -20.47
N LEU A 518 0.72 -3.03 -20.69
CA LEU A 518 0.03 -2.18 -19.68
C LEU A 518 0.94 -1.11 -19.03
N PHE A 519 2.19 -1.01 -19.41
CA PHE A 519 3.18 -0.04 -18.98
C PHE A 519 3.91 0.54 -20.19
N PRO A 520 4.46 1.76 -20.04
CA PRO A 520 4.35 2.65 -18.87
C PRO A 520 2.99 3.32 -18.70
N ASN A 521 2.71 3.81 -17.48
CA ASN A 521 1.73 4.87 -17.24
C ASN A 521 2.35 6.23 -17.62
N PHE A 522 1.54 7.29 -17.69
CA PHE A 522 1.99 8.61 -18.10
C PHE A 522 1.78 9.65 -16.99
N MET A 523 2.85 10.42 -16.70
CA MET A 523 2.83 11.52 -15.75
C MET A 523 3.08 12.83 -16.48
N PHE A 524 2.20 13.79 -16.26
CA PHE A 524 2.21 15.08 -16.95
C PHE A 524 2.84 16.15 -16.06
N LEU A 525 4.09 16.52 -16.35
CA LEU A 525 4.84 17.50 -15.56
C LEU A 525 4.34 18.93 -15.78
N ASP A 526 3.65 19.18 -16.87
CA ASP A 526 3.11 20.51 -17.21
C ASP A 526 1.73 20.79 -16.61
N ALA A 527 1.08 19.81 -15.97
CA ALA A 527 -0.10 20.08 -15.17
C ALA A 527 0.24 21.14 -14.09
N PRO A 528 -0.60 22.18 -13.88
CA PRO A 528 -0.23 23.34 -13.07
C PRO A 528 0.26 23.00 -11.66
N PHE A 529 -0.30 21.96 -11.03
CA PHE A 529 0.07 21.51 -9.68
C PHE A 529 1.33 20.63 -9.67
N ASN A 530 1.83 20.18 -10.83
CA ASN A 530 3.08 19.40 -10.97
C ASN A 530 4.29 20.27 -11.33
N ARG A 531 4.07 21.51 -11.74
CA ARG A 531 5.17 22.43 -12.10
C ARG A 531 6.01 22.81 -10.91
N HIS A 532 7.30 23.02 -11.17
CA HIS A 532 8.26 23.58 -10.23
C HIS A 532 8.88 24.85 -10.82
N GLU A 533 8.94 25.91 -10.02
CA GLU A 533 9.39 27.23 -10.46
C GLU A 533 10.87 27.30 -10.84
N LYS A 534 11.70 26.39 -10.30
CA LYS A 534 13.14 26.31 -10.61
C LYS A 534 13.46 25.43 -11.82
N TRP A 535 12.50 24.65 -12.31
CA TRP A 535 12.77 23.76 -13.44
C TRP A 535 13.17 24.57 -14.69
N ARG A 536 14.32 24.23 -15.29
CA ARG A 536 14.84 24.79 -16.55
C ARG A 536 15.40 23.67 -17.39
N ILE A 537 15.23 23.74 -18.70
CA ILE A 537 15.65 22.69 -19.63
C ILE A 537 17.19 22.57 -19.71
N ASP A 538 17.89 23.65 -19.54
CA ASP A 538 19.35 23.75 -19.57
C ASP A 538 20.03 23.41 -18.22
N ASP A 539 19.27 23.24 -17.16
CA ASP A 539 19.81 22.81 -15.86
C ASP A 539 20.09 21.30 -15.90
N PRO A 540 21.35 20.84 -15.72
CA PRO A 540 21.68 19.42 -15.68
C PRO A 540 21.00 18.66 -14.51
N GLU A 541 20.66 19.37 -13.43
CA GLU A 541 19.97 18.80 -12.25
C GLU A 541 18.44 19.04 -12.31
N ARG A 542 17.86 19.45 -13.46
CA ARG A 542 16.43 19.75 -13.63
C ARG A 542 15.51 18.64 -13.14
N PHE A 543 15.97 17.37 -13.25
CA PHE A 543 15.21 16.21 -12.81
C PHE A 543 14.90 16.23 -11.30
N ARG A 544 15.68 16.97 -10.50
CA ARG A 544 15.43 17.16 -9.06
C ARG A 544 14.20 18.01 -8.78
N TYR A 545 13.78 18.80 -9.75
CA TYR A 545 12.57 19.66 -9.69
C TYR A 545 11.34 19.02 -10.33
N GLU A 546 11.42 17.74 -10.68
CA GLU A 546 10.32 16.99 -11.26
C GLU A 546 9.58 16.19 -10.20
N VAL A 547 8.25 16.28 -10.25
CA VAL A 547 7.41 15.41 -9.44
C VAL A 547 7.57 13.95 -9.87
N ALA A 548 7.45 13.04 -8.92
CA ALA A 548 7.39 11.62 -9.19
C ALA A 548 6.27 10.95 -8.38
N THR A 549 5.79 9.83 -8.88
CA THR A 549 4.72 9.05 -8.27
C THR A 549 5.24 7.70 -7.81
N MET A 550 4.69 7.21 -6.70
CA MET A 550 4.94 5.87 -6.19
C MET A 550 3.76 4.96 -6.46
N GLY A 551 4.05 3.75 -6.92
CA GLY A 551 3.06 2.70 -7.12
C GLY A 551 1.92 3.15 -8.00
N CYS A 552 0.69 2.93 -7.51
CA CYS A 552 -0.50 3.19 -8.30
C CYS A 552 -0.89 4.67 -8.36
N ARG A 553 -0.56 5.51 -7.35
CA ARG A 553 -0.98 6.94 -7.36
C ARG A 553 -0.35 7.87 -6.33
N THR A 554 0.38 7.38 -5.32
CA THR A 554 0.89 8.24 -4.24
C THR A 554 1.87 9.27 -4.79
N ARG A 555 1.59 10.54 -4.55
CA ARG A 555 2.38 11.68 -4.96
C ARG A 555 2.94 12.38 -3.72
N VAL A 556 4.24 12.65 -3.71
CA VAL A 556 4.93 13.40 -2.66
C VAL A 556 5.76 14.45 -3.35
N PHE A 557 5.50 15.72 -3.10
CA PHE A 557 6.20 16.82 -3.77
C PHE A 557 6.35 18.05 -2.89
N GLU A 558 5.25 18.63 -2.37
CA GLU A 558 5.26 19.78 -1.47
C GLU A 558 5.87 19.40 -0.13
N ASP A 559 6.73 20.27 0.45
CA ASP A 559 7.37 20.11 1.75
C ASP A 559 7.38 21.43 2.55
N LEU A 560 6.73 21.42 3.71
CA LEU A 560 6.73 22.58 4.62
C LEU A 560 8.09 22.83 5.30
N HIS A 561 8.97 21.83 5.32
CA HIS A 561 10.23 21.83 6.05
C HIS A 561 11.46 21.81 5.14
N GLY A 562 11.25 21.93 3.84
CA GLY A 562 12.32 21.88 2.87
C GLY A 562 11.88 22.34 1.49
N GLU A 563 12.74 22.14 0.53
CA GLU A 563 12.43 22.40 -0.88
C GLU A 563 11.34 21.44 -1.38
N LYS A 564 10.48 21.93 -2.24
CA LYS A 564 9.50 21.16 -2.98
C LYS A 564 10.22 20.09 -3.80
N SER A 565 10.10 18.82 -3.40
CA SER A 565 10.89 17.74 -3.95
C SER A 565 10.26 16.38 -3.66
N SER A 566 10.53 15.41 -4.53
CA SER A 566 10.12 14.02 -4.33
C SER A 566 11.19 13.16 -3.62
N TRP A 567 12.41 13.64 -3.46
CA TRP A 567 13.60 12.87 -3.10
C TRP A 567 13.75 12.58 -1.60
N GLY A 568 14.14 11.35 -1.24
CA GLY A 568 14.47 10.95 0.12
C GLY A 568 13.32 11.07 1.11
N ARG A 569 12.07 11.01 0.64
CA ARG A 569 10.88 11.19 1.47
C ARG A 569 9.69 10.40 0.92
N GLY A 570 8.64 10.28 1.68
CA GLY A 570 7.48 9.50 1.29
C GLY A 570 6.23 9.77 2.13
N ASN A 571 5.25 8.87 2.05
CA ASN A 571 4.05 8.94 2.85
C ASN A 571 4.27 8.21 4.18
N LEU A 572 3.90 8.83 5.30
CA LEU A 572 3.99 8.25 6.64
C LEU A 572 2.82 7.30 6.91
N SER A 573 1.61 7.78 6.63
CA SER A 573 0.36 7.05 6.84
C SER A 573 -0.81 7.73 6.17
N PHE A 574 -1.91 7.01 6.00
CA PHE A 574 -3.15 7.57 5.50
C PHE A 574 -4.37 6.88 6.12
N THR A 575 -5.47 7.59 6.12
CA THR A 575 -6.78 7.13 6.61
C THR A 575 -7.85 7.55 5.61
N SER A 576 -8.83 6.68 5.34
CA SER A 576 -9.85 6.90 4.32
C SER A 576 -11.25 6.98 4.91
N MET A 577 -12.06 7.94 4.42
CA MET A 577 -13.45 8.11 4.84
C MET A 577 -14.43 7.36 3.91
N ASN A 578 -15.56 6.98 4.49
CA ASN A 578 -16.68 6.32 3.84
C ASN A 578 -17.71 7.37 3.39
N LEU A 579 -17.54 7.95 2.18
CA LEU A 579 -18.49 8.95 1.66
C LEU A 579 -19.91 8.43 1.49
N PRO A 580 -20.17 7.20 0.98
CA PRO A 580 -21.51 6.67 0.85
C PRO A 580 -22.30 6.65 2.17
N ARG A 581 -21.67 6.28 3.27
CA ARG A 581 -22.29 6.31 4.59
C ARG A 581 -22.75 7.70 4.98
N LEU A 582 -21.83 8.68 4.85
CA LEU A 582 -22.16 10.07 5.19
C LEU A 582 -23.31 10.60 4.35
N ALA A 583 -23.40 10.19 3.09
CA ALA A 583 -24.49 10.55 2.18
C ALA A 583 -25.82 9.88 2.56
N ILE A 584 -25.79 8.58 2.91
CA ILE A 584 -26.99 7.85 3.37
C ILE A 584 -27.54 8.48 4.66
N GLU A 585 -26.65 8.77 5.62
CA GLU A 585 -27.07 9.38 6.90
C GLU A 585 -27.59 10.80 6.69
N ALA A 586 -26.94 11.61 5.83
CA ALA A 586 -27.39 12.96 5.49
C ALA A 586 -28.77 12.97 4.81
N MET A 587 -29.05 12.02 3.91
CA MET A 587 -30.39 11.91 3.29
C MET A 587 -31.46 11.59 4.32
N ARG A 588 -31.21 10.63 5.22
CA ARG A 588 -32.15 10.25 6.27
C ARG A 588 -32.42 11.42 7.24
N GLU A 589 -31.35 12.09 7.65
CA GLU A 589 -31.48 13.26 8.52
C GLU A 589 -32.26 14.40 7.86
N ALA A 590 -32.04 14.66 6.57
CA ALA A 590 -32.78 15.65 5.81
C ALA A 590 -34.28 15.28 5.62
N GLU A 591 -34.57 13.99 5.39
CA GLU A 591 -35.95 13.47 5.33
C GLU A 591 -36.67 13.62 6.68
N ASP A 592 -35.97 13.35 7.79
CA ASP A 592 -36.53 13.53 9.13
C ASP A 592 -36.75 15.01 9.48
N MET A 593 -35.87 15.91 9.00
CA MET A 593 -35.99 17.36 9.24
C MET A 593 -37.08 18.01 8.37
N ILE A 594 -37.35 17.48 7.19
CA ILE A 594 -38.31 18.05 6.22
C ILE A 594 -39.28 16.94 5.74
N PRO A 595 -40.12 16.37 6.61
CA PRO A 595 -40.95 15.24 6.28
C PRO A 595 -41.95 15.49 5.14
N ASP A 596 -42.43 16.72 5.00
CA ASP A 596 -43.34 17.16 3.92
C ASP A 596 -42.60 17.86 2.77
N GLY A 597 -41.23 17.77 2.76
CA GLY A 597 -40.37 18.40 1.76
C GLY A 597 -40.48 17.75 0.39
N ASN A 598 -40.38 18.54 -0.68
CA ASN A 598 -40.20 17.98 -2.00
C ASN A 598 -38.77 17.46 -2.17
N LYS A 599 -38.57 16.58 -3.14
CA LYS A 599 -37.25 15.96 -3.40
C LYS A 599 -36.09 16.95 -3.55
N HIS A 600 -36.35 18.13 -4.11
CA HIS A 600 -35.33 19.15 -4.30
C HIS A 600 -34.91 19.80 -2.98
N SER A 601 -35.85 20.14 -2.09
CA SER A 601 -35.54 20.71 -0.78
C SER A 601 -34.82 19.73 0.13
N ILE A 602 -35.26 18.45 0.11
CA ILE A 602 -34.59 17.37 0.87
C ILE A 602 -33.15 17.17 0.38
N ARG A 603 -32.92 17.10 -0.93
CA ARG A 603 -31.57 16.96 -1.50
C ARG A 603 -30.66 18.14 -1.18
N LYS A 604 -31.21 19.35 -1.19
CA LYS A 604 -30.45 20.55 -0.83
C LYS A 604 -30.02 20.51 0.64
N GLU A 605 -30.92 20.15 1.54
CA GLU A 605 -30.58 20.00 2.97
C GLU A 605 -29.59 18.85 3.18
N ALA A 606 -29.81 17.69 2.56
CA ALA A 606 -28.89 16.55 2.61
C ALA A 606 -27.48 16.91 2.13
N ARG A 607 -27.36 17.75 1.10
CA ARG A 607 -26.08 18.24 0.63
C ARG A 607 -25.32 19.03 1.72
N GLU A 608 -26.00 19.95 2.40
CA GLU A 608 -25.36 20.76 3.46
C GLU A 608 -24.95 19.88 4.65
N ILE A 609 -25.83 18.96 5.09
CA ILE A 609 -25.54 17.99 6.16
C ILE A 609 -24.36 17.09 5.74
N PHE A 610 -24.34 16.62 4.50
CA PHE A 610 -23.27 15.80 3.96
C PHE A 610 -21.92 16.53 3.99
N LEU A 611 -21.85 17.77 3.51
CA LEU A 611 -20.61 18.55 3.48
C LEU A 611 -20.09 18.85 4.89
N GLU A 612 -20.97 19.13 5.85
CA GLU A 612 -20.58 19.32 7.25
C GLU A 612 -20.12 18.00 7.88
N SER A 613 -20.74 16.87 7.55
CA SER A 613 -20.32 15.53 7.99
C SER A 613 -18.94 15.15 7.42
N VAL A 614 -18.67 15.49 6.16
CA VAL A 614 -17.33 15.36 5.55
C VAL A 614 -16.30 16.18 6.32
N ARG A 615 -16.63 17.45 6.67
CA ARG A 615 -15.74 18.31 7.46
C ARG A 615 -15.41 17.70 8.83
N LYS A 616 -16.44 17.25 9.57
CA LYS A 616 -16.27 16.62 10.89
C LYS A 616 -15.43 15.34 10.81
N THR A 617 -15.67 14.51 9.81
CA THR A 617 -14.94 13.25 9.60
C THR A 617 -13.50 13.51 9.17
N ALA A 618 -13.25 14.46 8.27
CA ALA A 618 -11.90 14.87 7.89
C ALA A 618 -11.10 15.40 9.08
N THR A 619 -11.73 16.19 9.95
CA THR A 619 -11.14 16.67 11.22
C THR A 619 -10.72 15.50 12.12
N MET A 620 -11.62 14.52 12.33
CA MET A 620 -11.30 13.31 13.10
C MET A 620 -10.16 12.52 12.49
N MET A 621 -10.11 12.41 11.18
CA MET A 621 -9.00 11.71 10.48
C MET A 621 -7.68 12.46 10.62
N ALA A 622 -7.67 13.77 10.54
CA ALA A 622 -6.48 14.58 10.76
C ALA A 622 -5.94 14.43 12.19
N GLU A 623 -6.83 14.37 13.20
CA GLU A 623 -6.47 14.07 14.59
C GLU A 623 -5.90 12.66 14.75
N GLN A 624 -6.49 11.65 14.09
CA GLN A 624 -6.01 10.28 14.12
C GLN A 624 -4.63 10.15 13.45
N LEU A 625 -4.41 10.82 12.33
CA LEU A 625 -3.11 10.85 11.65
C LEU A 625 -2.04 11.55 12.51
N TYR A 626 -2.39 12.60 13.24
CA TYR A 626 -1.50 13.21 14.22
C TYR A 626 -1.15 12.27 15.36
N GLU A 627 -2.13 11.54 15.90
CA GLU A 627 -1.91 10.51 16.93
C GLU A 627 -0.91 9.46 16.43
N ARG A 628 -1.09 8.95 15.21
CA ARG A 628 -0.17 7.99 14.60
C ARG A 628 1.23 8.57 14.38
N TYR A 629 1.32 9.81 13.91
CA TYR A 629 2.60 10.51 13.76
C TYR A 629 3.34 10.65 15.09
N GLN A 630 2.63 11.04 16.17
CA GLN A 630 3.24 11.12 17.50
C GLN A 630 3.78 9.78 17.98
N PHE A 631 3.13 8.69 17.62
CA PHE A 631 3.63 7.34 17.90
C PHE A 631 4.81 6.96 17.01
N GLN A 632 4.74 7.23 15.71
CA GLN A 632 5.82 6.92 14.75
C GLN A 632 7.12 7.67 15.07
N ARG A 633 7.04 8.95 15.45
CA ARG A 633 8.21 9.78 15.71
C ARG A 633 9.09 9.30 16.86
N THR A 634 8.54 8.50 17.77
CA THR A 634 9.28 7.88 18.88
C THR A 634 10.01 6.60 18.48
N ALA A 635 10.04 6.24 17.22
CA ALA A 635 10.89 5.15 16.77
C ALA A 635 12.37 5.54 16.88
N LEU A 636 13.24 4.57 17.15
CA LEU A 636 14.67 4.80 17.21
C LEU A 636 15.32 4.54 15.84
N ALA A 637 16.31 5.32 15.45
CA ALA A 637 17.01 5.15 14.17
C ALA A 637 17.50 3.71 13.93
N ARG A 638 17.94 3.01 14.97
CA ARG A 638 18.32 1.59 14.91
C ARG A 638 17.21 0.62 14.51
N GLN A 639 15.95 1.04 14.52
CA GLN A 639 14.83 0.21 14.03
C GLN A 639 14.76 0.23 12.49
N PHE A 640 15.39 1.22 11.87
CA PHE A 640 15.47 1.41 10.43
C PHE A 640 16.92 1.60 9.99
N PRO A 641 17.79 0.58 10.22
CA PRO A 641 19.23 0.73 10.05
C PRO A 641 19.65 1.06 8.62
N PHE A 642 19.00 0.49 7.61
CA PHE A 642 19.30 0.81 6.23
C PHE A 642 18.80 2.21 5.85
N MET A 643 17.54 2.49 6.14
CA MET A 643 16.86 3.71 5.74
C MET A 643 17.49 4.96 6.39
N MET A 644 17.88 4.87 7.68
CA MET A 644 18.46 6.00 8.40
C MET A 644 19.96 6.11 8.18
N SER A 645 20.75 5.04 8.37
CA SER A 645 22.21 5.15 8.31
C SER A 645 22.77 5.50 6.92
N ASN A 646 22.01 5.21 5.86
CA ASN A 646 22.41 5.53 4.49
C ASN A 646 21.70 6.78 3.93
N ASP A 647 21.06 7.58 4.79
CA ASP A 647 20.31 8.79 4.43
C ASP A 647 19.25 8.55 3.33
N VAL A 648 18.72 7.32 3.28
CA VAL A 648 17.65 6.96 2.34
C VAL A 648 16.40 7.78 2.64
N TRP A 649 16.10 7.99 3.92
CA TRP A 649 15.17 9.01 4.36
C TRP A 649 15.91 10.30 4.67
N LYS A 650 15.54 11.40 4.03
CA LYS A 650 16.19 12.70 4.08
C LYS A 650 16.50 13.13 5.52
N GLY A 651 17.80 13.32 5.79
CA GLY A 651 18.31 13.70 7.10
C GLY A 651 18.51 12.54 8.07
N GLY A 652 18.21 11.31 7.69
CA GLY A 652 18.41 10.11 8.52
C GLY A 652 19.85 9.85 8.88
N GLY A 653 20.78 10.09 7.93
CA GLY A 653 22.23 9.89 8.13
C GLY A 653 22.85 10.74 9.23
N ARG A 654 22.15 11.74 9.75
CA ARG A 654 22.59 12.56 10.89
C ARG A 654 22.27 11.93 12.25
N LEU A 655 21.38 10.96 12.28
CA LEU A 655 20.88 10.35 13.52
C LEU A 655 21.86 9.28 14.03
N GLN A 656 22.04 9.26 15.36
CA GLN A 656 22.68 8.14 16.04
C GLN A 656 21.68 6.99 16.22
N PRO A 657 22.12 5.73 16.38
CA PRO A 657 21.23 4.58 16.49
C PRO A 657 20.14 4.66 17.56
N ASN A 658 20.38 5.39 18.64
CA ASN A 658 19.45 5.56 19.75
C ASN A 658 18.62 6.86 19.68
N ASP A 659 18.80 7.68 18.65
CA ASP A 659 18.02 8.90 18.47
C ASP A 659 16.63 8.56 17.96
N GLU A 660 15.62 9.34 18.39
CA GLU A 660 14.28 9.27 17.84
C GLU A 660 14.26 9.85 16.42
N VAL A 661 13.49 9.22 15.53
CA VAL A 661 13.39 9.65 14.13
C VAL A 661 12.48 10.86 13.90
N GLY A 662 11.93 11.43 14.98
CA GLY A 662 10.89 12.48 14.92
C GLY A 662 11.24 13.69 14.04
N ASP A 663 12.46 14.17 14.12
CA ASP A 663 12.89 15.38 13.39
C ASP A 663 13.01 15.17 11.88
N VAL A 664 13.29 13.96 11.44
CA VAL A 664 13.38 13.65 10.01
C VAL A 664 12.05 13.20 9.40
N LEU A 665 11.17 12.58 10.20
CA LEU A 665 9.86 12.16 9.73
C LEU A 665 8.93 13.33 9.36
N LYS A 666 9.15 14.54 9.85
CA LYS A 666 8.36 15.74 9.50
C LYS A 666 8.33 16.05 7.98
N HIS A 667 9.32 15.57 7.22
CA HIS A 667 9.35 15.68 5.77
C HIS A 667 8.36 14.74 5.06
N GLY A 668 7.85 13.73 5.76
CA GLY A 668 6.86 12.80 5.20
C GLY A 668 5.44 13.39 5.17
N THR A 669 4.54 12.74 4.42
CA THR A 669 3.17 13.20 4.24
C THR A 669 2.17 12.37 5.03
N LEU A 670 1.07 13.00 5.47
CA LEU A 670 -0.09 12.41 6.12
C LEU A 670 -1.31 12.54 5.21
N GLY A 671 -1.92 11.41 4.83
CA GLY A 671 -2.95 11.37 3.80
C GLY A 671 -4.37 11.28 4.36
N ILE A 672 -5.24 12.22 4.01
CA ILE A 672 -6.69 12.11 4.20
C ILE A 672 -7.28 11.56 2.89
N GLY A 673 -7.74 10.32 2.92
CA GLY A 673 -8.29 9.64 1.76
C GLY A 673 -9.81 9.52 1.80
N PHE A 674 -10.40 9.08 0.69
CA PHE A 674 -11.84 8.82 0.59
C PHE A 674 -12.14 7.79 -0.49
N ILE A 675 -13.29 7.12 -0.35
CA ILE A 675 -13.86 6.24 -1.40
C ILE A 675 -15.36 6.44 -1.54
N GLY A 676 -15.91 5.94 -2.64
CA GLY A 676 -17.34 5.88 -2.88
C GLY A 676 -17.97 7.20 -3.33
N GLY A 677 -17.20 8.09 -3.97
CA GLY A 677 -17.73 9.37 -4.45
C GLY A 677 -18.96 9.19 -5.34
N HIS A 678 -18.91 8.29 -6.33
CA HIS A 678 -20.05 7.95 -7.15
C HIS A 678 -21.24 7.47 -6.30
N ASN A 679 -21.02 6.51 -5.41
CA ASN A 679 -22.11 5.91 -4.60
C ASN A 679 -22.71 6.92 -3.60
N ALA A 680 -21.91 7.87 -3.09
CA ALA A 680 -22.42 8.95 -2.26
C ALA A 680 -23.36 9.88 -3.05
N MET A 681 -23.03 10.17 -4.30
CA MET A 681 -23.88 10.98 -5.16
C MET A 681 -25.17 10.25 -5.54
N VAL A 682 -25.10 8.95 -5.81
CA VAL A 682 -26.28 8.12 -6.02
C VAL A 682 -27.20 8.13 -4.79
N ALA A 683 -26.64 8.08 -3.58
CA ALA A 683 -27.42 8.13 -2.34
C ALA A 683 -28.20 9.44 -2.17
N ILE A 684 -27.62 10.60 -2.57
CA ILE A 684 -28.27 11.93 -2.45
C ILE A 684 -29.17 12.21 -3.66
N TYR A 685 -28.69 11.98 -4.87
CA TYR A 685 -29.32 12.46 -6.09
C TYR A 685 -30.10 11.37 -6.87
N GLY A 686 -29.83 10.08 -6.56
CA GLY A 686 -30.34 8.95 -7.31
C GLY A 686 -29.56 8.65 -8.59
N GLU A 687 -28.51 9.43 -8.87
CA GLU A 687 -27.63 9.32 -10.05
C GLU A 687 -26.19 9.70 -9.68
N GLY A 688 -25.22 9.17 -10.44
CA GLY A 688 -23.80 9.43 -10.23
C GLY A 688 -23.34 10.81 -10.76
N HIS A 689 -22.15 11.19 -10.39
CA HIS A 689 -21.56 12.48 -10.77
C HIS A 689 -21.16 12.58 -12.27
N ALA A 690 -21.22 11.49 -13.01
CA ALA A 690 -21.09 11.52 -14.47
C ALA A 690 -22.37 11.98 -15.16
N ALA A 691 -23.53 11.65 -14.58
CA ALA A 691 -24.84 11.95 -15.16
C ALA A 691 -25.40 13.32 -14.73
N SER A 692 -24.96 13.85 -13.59
CA SER A 692 -25.53 15.06 -12.97
C SER A 692 -24.44 16.08 -12.63
N LYS A 693 -24.58 17.29 -13.18
CA LYS A 693 -23.69 18.41 -12.85
C LYS A 693 -23.77 18.83 -11.38
N GLU A 694 -24.95 18.73 -10.78
CA GLU A 694 -25.15 19.06 -9.35
C GLU A 694 -24.46 18.01 -8.48
N ALA A 695 -24.56 16.72 -8.80
CA ALA A 695 -23.84 15.66 -8.14
C ALA A 695 -22.32 15.82 -8.31
N TRP A 696 -21.85 16.14 -9.52
CA TRP A 696 -20.43 16.42 -9.76
C TRP A 696 -19.92 17.57 -8.88
N GLN A 697 -20.65 18.69 -8.84
CA GLN A 697 -20.27 19.85 -8.04
C GLN A 697 -20.24 19.49 -6.54
N THR A 698 -21.22 18.71 -6.06
CA THR A 698 -21.27 18.29 -4.65
C THR A 698 -20.09 17.41 -4.27
N LEU A 699 -19.69 16.49 -5.13
CA LEU A 699 -18.50 15.68 -4.90
C LEU A 699 -17.22 16.52 -4.91
N TYR A 700 -17.11 17.48 -5.85
CA TYR A 700 -15.99 18.41 -5.90
C TYR A 700 -15.90 19.25 -4.63
N ASP A 701 -17.03 19.79 -4.17
CA ASP A 701 -17.11 20.58 -2.93
C ASP A 701 -16.74 19.75 -1.70
N ALA A 702 -17.13 18.47 -1.64
CA ALA A 702 -16.74 17.56 -0.56
C ALA A 702 -15.21 17.39 -0.50
N VAL A 703 -14.55 17.20 -1.64
CA VAL A 703 -13.07 17.10 -1.68
C VAL A 703 -12.42 18.45 -1.35
N ALA A 704 -13.03 19.57 -1.77
CA ALA A 704 -12.56 20.91 -1.40
C ALA A 704 -12.70 21.17 0.11
N VAL A 705 -13.76 20.65 0.76
CA VAL A 705 -13.91 20.68 2.23
C VAL A 705 -12.75 19.93 2.91
N MET A 706 -12.39 18.75 2.41
CA MET A 706 -11.25 17.99 2.94
C MET A 706 -9.94 18.80 2.82
N ASN A 707 -9.73 19.52 1.72
CA ASN A 707 -8.54 20.37 1.54
C ASN A 707 -8.50 21.53 2.55
N ARG A 708 -9.63 22.15 2.86
CA ARG A 708 -9.68 23.18 3.91
C ARG A 708 -9.24 22.63 5.27
N VAL A 709 -9.72 21.45 5.65
CA VAL A 709 -9.28 20.77 6.88
C VAL A 709 -7.77 20.45 6.83
N VAL A 710 -7.28 19.96 5.69
CA VAL A 710 -5.84 19.70 5.46
C VAL A 710 -5.02 20.96 5.71
N ASP A 711 -5.44 22.12 5.19
CA ASP A 711 -4.71 23.38 5.33
C ASP A 711 -4.77 23.90 6.78
N GLU A 712 -5.90 23.75 7.47
CA GLU A 712 -6.03 24.03 8.90
C GLU A 712 -5.04 23.20 9.73
N TYR A 713 -4.91 21.91 9.45
CA TYR A 713 -4.03 21.01 10.20
C TYR A 713 -2.55 21.14 9.83
N LYS A 714 -2.23 21.52 8.59
CA LYS A 714 -0.88 21.98 8.22
C LYS A 714 -0.45 23.17 9.08
N ALA A 715 -1.32 24.18 9.19
CA ALA A 715 -1.05 25.35 9.99
C ALA A 715 -0.95 25.03 11.49
N LYS A 716 -1.83 24.14 11.99
CA LYS A 716 -1.90 23.80 13.41
C LYS A 716 -0.69 22.99 13.90
N TYR A 717 -0.22 22.02 13.14
CA TYR A 717 0.82 21.08 13.56
C TYR A 717 2.13 21.20 12.80
N SER A 718 2.19 22.06 11.78
CA SER A 718 3.36 22.19 10.91
C SER A 718 3.79 20.83 10.33
N LEU A 719 2.85 20.07 9.75
CA LEU A 719 3.08 18.77 9.13
C LEU A 719 2.49 18.73 7.72
N ASN A 720 3.09 17.92 6.85
CA ASN A 720 2.68 17.79 5.46
C ASN A 720 1.40 16.94 5.33
N TYR A 721 0.23 17.51 5.60
CA TYR A 721 -1.05 16.86 5.29
C TYR A 721 -1.41 17.01 3.81
N SER A 722 -2.15 16.05 3.26
CA SER A 722 -2.65 16.13 1.87
C SER A 722 -3.91 15.29 1.68
N VAL A 723 -4.73 15.66 0.69
CA VAL A 723 -5.86 14.83 0.26
C VAL A 723 -5.39 13.80 -0.76
N LEU A 724 -5.79 12.54 -0.55
CA LEU A 724 -5.42 11.39 -1.37
C LEU A 724 -6.66 10.73 -1.98
N ALA A 725 -6.66 10.53 -3.29
CA ALA A 725 -7.63 9.65 -3.94
C ALA A 725 -7.27 8.19 -3.60
N THR A 726 -7.89 7.61 -2.58
CA THR A 726 -7.50 6.32 -1.99
C THR A 726 -7.47 5.19 -3.00
N PRO A 727 -6.40 4.38 -3.04
CA PRO A 727 -6.42 3.07 -3.71
C PRO A 727 -7.26 2.09 -2.86
N ALA A 728 -8.54 1.98 -3.18
CA ALA A 728 -9.48 1.21 -2.38
C ALA A 728 -9.42 -0.28 -2.73
N GLU A 729 -8.40 -0.96 -2.32
CA GLU A 729 -8.22 -2.40 -2.53
C GLU A 729 -9.32 -3.23 -1.84
N GLY A 730 -9.03 -3.88 -0.72
CA GLY A 730 -10.05 -4.60 0.07
C GLY A 730 -11.06 -3.67 0.77
N LEU A 731 -10.73 -2.38 0.90
CA LEU A 731 -11.55 -1.38 1.59
C LEU A 731 -12.91 -1.17 0.93
N SER A 732 -12.96 -1.15 -0.42
CA SER A 732 -14.22 -0.95 -1.16
C SER A 732 -15.30 -1.96 -0.76
N GLY A 733 -14.96 -3.24 -0.67
CA GLY A 733 -15.88 -4.29 -0.23
C GLY A 733 -16.12 -4.30 1.28
N ARG A 734 -15.14 -3.91 2.09
CA ARG A 734 -15.31 -3.81 3.54
C ARG A 734 -16.41 -2.83 3.92
N PHE A 735 -16.36 -1.62 3.38
CA PHE A 735 -17.35 -0.60 3.69
C PHE A 735 -18.74 -0.99 3.19
N THR A 736 -18.84 -1.51 1.96
CA THR A 736 -20.13 -1.95 1.40
C THR A 736 -20.78 -3.03 2.26
N ARG A 737 -20.02 -4.04 2.72
CA ARG A 737 -20.57 -5.09 3.60
C ARG A 737 -21.08 -4.55 4.94
N ILE A 738 -20.35 -3.60 5.56
CA ILE A 738 -20.78 -2.99 6.82
C ILE A 738 -22.04 -2.17 6.62
N ASP A 739 -22.10 -1.36 5.57
CA ASP A 739 -23.22 -0.48 5.29
C ASP A 739 -24.47 -1.25 4.86
N ARG A 740 -24.33 -2.29 4.03
CA ARG A 740 -25.44 -3.20 3.69
C ARG A 740 -26.04 -3.85 4.94
N LYS A 741 -25.20 -4.29 5.87
CA LYS A 741 -25.66 -4.85 7.15
C LYS A 741 -26.40 -3.82 8.01
N ARG A 742 -26.00 -2.55 7.97
CA ARG A 742 -26.57 -1.47 8.80
C ARG A 742 -27.81 -0.84 8.20
N TYR A 743 -27.84 -0.65 6.90
CA TYR A 743 -28.89 0.13 6.21
C TYR A 743 -29.76 -0.70 5.28
N GLY A 744 -29.44 -1.97 5.06
CA GLY A 744 -30.07 -2.80 4.04
C GLY A 744 -29.50 -2.56 2.64
N GLU A 745 -30.16 -3.12 1.63
CA GLU A 745 -29.82 -2.93 0.24
C GLU A 745 -30.45 -1.62 -0.27
N ILE A 746 -29.58 -0.70 -0.70
CA ILE A 746 -29.96 0.58 -1.30
C ILE A 746 -29.54 0.52 -2.77
N PRO A 747 -30.48 0.65 -3.75
CA PRO A 747 -30.19 0.54 -5.18
C PRO A 747 -29.07 1.50 -5.64
N GLY A 748 -28.08 0.97 -6.34
CA GLY A 748 -26.92 1.71 -6.84
C GLY A 748 -25.89 2.10 -5.77
N VAL A 749 -26.16 1.80 -4.50
CA VAL A 749 -25.27 2.13 -3.38
C VAL A 749 -24.78 0.86 -2.70
N THR A 750 -25.61 0.20 -1.87
CA THR A 750 -25.20 -0.97 -1.08
C THR A 750 -25.63 -2.31 -1.68
N ASP A 751 -26.33 -2.34 -2.79
CA ASP A 751 -26.79 -3.52 -3.52
C ASP A 751 -25.67 -4.25 -4.31
N ARG A 752 -24.45 -3.68 -4.32
CA ARG A 752 -23.25 -4.23 -5.00
C ARG A 752 -22.16 -4.61 -4.00
N ASP A 753 -21.17 -5.39 -4.43
CA ASP A 753 -20.13 -5.92 -3.55
C ASP A 753 -18.94 -4.96 -3.31
N TYR A 754 -18.95 -3.78 -3.93
CA TYR A 754 -17.90 -2.78 -3.80
C TYR A 754 -18.44 -1.35 -3.92
N TYR A 755 -17.75 -0.40 -3.31
CA TYR A 755 -17.87 1.03 -3.60
C TYR A 755 -16.85 1.45 -4.64
N VAL A 756 -17.24 2.39 -5.51
CA VAL A 756 -16.35 2.96 -6.52
C VAL A 756 -15.18 3.67 -5.86
N ASN A 757 -13.98 3.56 -6.45
CA ASN A 757 -12.79 4.19 -5.89
C ASN A 757 -12.88 5.71 -5.94
N SER A 758 -12.52 6.37 -4.84
CA SER A 758 -12.34 7.83 -4.72
C SER A 758 -13.34 8.66 -5.53
N PHE A 759 -12.86 9.49 -6.46
CA PHE A 759 -13.66 10.33 -7.35
C PHE A 759 -13.95 9.68 -8.72
N HIS A 760 -13.52 8.42 -8.94
CA HIS A 760 -13.68 7.81 -10.26
C HIS A 760 -15.16 7.66 -10.65
N ILE A 761 -15.41 7.79 -11.95
CA ILE A 761 -16.68 7.45 -12.53
C ILE A 761 -16.89 5.93 -12.41
N ASP A 762 -18.12 5.51 -12.20
CA ASP A 762 -18.47 4.09 -12.08
C ASP A 762 -18.01 3.32 -13.30
N VAL A 763 -17.37 2.17 -13.08
CA VAL A 763 -16.86 1.30 -14.14
C VAL A 763 -17.95 0.76 -15.08
N ARG A 764 -19.23 0.92 -14.71
CA ARG A 764 -20.39 0.52 -15.52
C ARG A 764 -20.93 1.66 -16.40
N GLU A 765 -20.48 2.90 -16.21
CA GLU A 765 -20.98 4.04 -16.98
C GLU A 765 -20.49 3.95 -18.44
N PRO A 766 -21.39 3.96 -19.41
CA PRO A 766 -21.04 3.96 -20.84
C PRO A 766 -20.65 5.38 -21.29
N ILE A 767 -19.52 5.86 -20.82
CA ILE A 767 -19.02 7.21 -21.06
C ILE A 767 -17.87 7.20 -22.08
N SER A 768 -17.76 8.25 -22.90
CA SER A 768 -16.62 8.40 -23.82
C SER A 768 -15.30 8.65 -23.05
N ILE A 769 -14.18 8.25 -23.65
CA ILE A 769 -12.83 8.46 -23.07
C ILE A 769 -12.62 9.95 -22.76
N VAL A 770 -12.94 10.83 -23.70
CA VAL A 770 -12.73 12.27 -23.57
C VAL A 770 -13.56 12.86 -22.43
N GLU A 771 -14.81 12.48 -22.33
CA GLU A 771 -15.72 13.00 -21.32
C GLU A 771 -15.34 12.49 -19.93
N LYS A 772 -14.96 11.21 -19.79
CA LYS A 772 -14.44 10.66 -18.54
C LYS A 772 -13.20 11.42 -18.08
N ILE A 773 -12.23 11.65 -18.97
CA ILE A 773 -10.99 12.37 -18.63
C ILE A 773 -11.34 13.81 -18.20
N ARG A 774 -12.23 14.48 -18.91
CA ARG A 774 -12.67 15.85 -18.61
C ARG A 774 -13.34 15.97 -17.23
N LEU A 775 -14.19 15.02 -16.88
CA LEU A 775 -14.89 15.02 -15.58
C LEU A 775 -13.98 14.68 -14.40
N GLU A 776 -12.96 13.84 -14.61
CA GLU A 776 -12.02 13.44 -13.56
C GLU A 776 -10.85 14.42 -13.37
N ALA A 777 -10.41 15.11 -14.41
CA ALA A 777 -9.24 15.98 -14.41
C ALA A 777 -9.25 17.07 -13.32
N PRO A 778 -10.35 17.79 -13.03
CA PRO A 778 -10.37 18.80 -11.98
C PRO A 778 -10.06 18.27 -10.58
N PHE A 779 -10.39 16.99 -10.30
CA PHE A 779 -10.08 16.37 -9.02
C PHE A 779 -8.58 16.16 -8.79
N HIS A 780 -7.77 16.05 -9.85
CA HIS A 780 -6.32 15.92 -9.74
C HIS A 780 -5.67 17.12 -9.05
N ALA A 781 -6.16 18.33 -9.33
CA ALA A 781 -5.65 19.57 -8.74
C ALA A 781 -5.90 19.64 -7.21
N ILE A 782 -6.94 18.97 -6.71
CA ILE A 782 -7.36 19.01 -5.30
C ILE A 782 -7.09 17.69 -4.54
N THR A 783 -6.48 16.69 -5.18
CA THR A 783 -6.02 15.44 -4.55
C THR A 783 -4.50 15.32 -4.63
N ARG A 784 -3.78 16.30 -4.06
CA ARG A 784 -2.32 16.45 -4.19
C ARG A 784 -1.50 15.38 -3.50
N GLY A 785 -2.10 14.60 -2.60
CA GLY A 785 -1.45 13.43 -1.98
C GLY A 785 -1.36 12.22 -2.90
N GLY A 786 -2.07 12.26 -4.02
CA GLY A 786 -2.03 11.23 -5.05
C GLY A 786 -3.36 11.02 -5.74
N HIS A 787 -3.29 10.79 -7.04
CA HIS A 787 -4.42 10.59 -7.93
C HIS A 787 -3.98 9.81 -9.16
N ILE A 788 -4.94 9.26 -9.89
CA ILE A 788 -4.75 8.63 -11.20
C ILE A 788 -6.09 8.59 -11.93
N THR A 789 -6.07 8.75 -13.24
CA THR A 789 -7.22 8.44 -14.10
C THR A 789 -6.94 7.19 -14.92
N TYR A 790 -7.90 6.26 -14.93
CA TYR A 790 -7.85 5.03 -15.71
C TYR A 790 -8.73 5.13 -16.93
N VAL A 791 -8.16 4.81 -18.11
CA VAL A 791 -8.89 4.59 -19.35
C VAL A 791 -8.92 3.10 -19.64
N GLU A 792 -10.12 2.54 -19.87
CA GLU A 792 -10.31 1.13 -20.20
C GLU A 792 -10.58 0.97 -21.69
N LEU A 793 -9.65 0.35 -22.42
CA LEU A 793 -9.80 0.08 -23.84
C LEU A 793 -10.40 -1.30 -24.08
N ASP A 794 -11.12 -1.42 -25.21
CA ASP A 794 -11.59 -2.69 -25.73
C ASP A 794 -10.58 -3.30 -26.73
N GLY A 795 -10.58 -4.61 -26.81
CA GLY A 795 -9.82 -5.36 -27.79
C GLY A 795 -8.30 -5.33 -27.65
N GLU A 796 -7.63 -5.55 -28.76
CA GLU A 796 -6.16 -5.64 -28.81
C GLU A 796 -5.55 -4.26 -29.10
N ALA A 797 -5.19 -3.54 -28.05
CA ALA A 797 -4.55 -2.21 -28.15
C ALA A 797 -3.29 -2.21 -29.02
N LYS A 798 -2.57 -3.32 -29.08
CA LYS A 798 -1.36 -3.47 -29.93
C LYS A 798 -1.61 -3.30 -31.44
N LYS A 799 -2.86 -3.45 -31.89
CA LYS A 799 -3.24 -3.23 -33.29
C LYS A 799 -3.42 -1.75 -33.62
N ASN A 800 -3.51 -0.89 -32.61
CA ASN A 800 -3.73 0.55 -32.80
C ASN A 800 -2.97 1.37 -31.75
N PRO A 801 -1.63 1.31 -31.72
CA PRO A 801 -0.84 2.03 -30.72
C PRO A 801 -0.95 3.56 -30.82
N VAL A 802 -1.32 4.11 -31.99
CA VAL A 802 -1.58 5.53 -32.16
C VAL A 802 -2.77 6.02 -31.30
N ALA A 803 -3.72 5.12 -30.98
CA ALA A 803 -4.81 5.47 -30.06
C ALA A 803 -4.28 5.81 -28.66
N ILE A 804 -3.22 5.13 -28.19
CA ILE A 804 -2.56 5.45 -26.92
C ILE A 804 -2.02 6.88 -26.95
N LEU A 805 -1.30 7.28 -28.02
CA LEU A 805 -0.77 8.64 -28.16
C LEU A 805 -1.88 9.70 -28.18
N LYS A 806 -3.02 9.41 -28.84
CA LYS A 806 -4.18 10.31 -28.86
C LYS A 806 -4.81 10.47 -27.48
N ILE A 807 -4.90 9.38 -26.70
CA ILE A 807 -5.40 9.43 -25.31
C ILE A 807 -4.45 10.24 -24.44
N VAL A 808 -3.14 10.04 -24.58
CA VAL A 808 -2.11 10.84 -23.90
C VAL A 808 -2.28 12.34 -24.19
N LYS A 809 -2.54 12.71 -25.45
CA LYS A 809 -2.87 14.09 -25.81
C LYS A 809 -4.08 14.63 -25.06
N VAL A 810 -5.18 13.87 -25.05
CA VAL A 810 -6.41 14.29 -24.33
C VAL A 810 -6.13 14.46 -22.84
N MET A 811 -5.37 13.54 -22.21
CA MET A 811 -4.98 13.64 -20.80
C MET A 811 -4.18 14.91 -20.53
N GLN A 812 -3.25 15.27 -21.42
CA GLN A 812 -2.45 16.48 -21.31
C GLN A 812 -3.30 17.75 -21.45
N ASP A 813 -4.17 17.81 -22.47
CA ASP A 813 -5.03 18.95 -22.75
C ASP A 813 -6.02 19.24 -21.61
N GLU A 814 -6.60 18.21 -21.02
CA GLU A 814 -7.55 18.34 -19.92
C GLU A 814 -6.86 18.53 -18.53
N GLY A 815 -5.53 18.47 -18.47
CA GLY A 815 -4.75 18.74 -17.24
C GLY A 815 -4.70 17.57 -16.26
N ILE A 816 -4.75 16.34 -16.74
CA ILE A 816 -4.48 15.15 -15.91
C ILE A 816 -3.04 15.23 -15.36
N GLY A 817 -2.85 14.91 -14.10
CA GLY A 817 -1.53 14.83 -13.49
C GLY A 817 -0.85 13.47 -13.66
N TYR A 818 -1.63 12.39 -13.64
CA TYR A 818 -1.16 11.01 -13.79
C TYR A 818 -2.28 10.14 -14.36
N GLY A 819 -1.98 9.40 -15.41
CA GLY A 819 -2.94 8.56 -16.12
C GLY A 819 -2.41 7.17 -16.46
N SER A 820 -3.32 6.23 -16.60
CA SER A 820 -3.05 4.85 -17.00
C SER A 820 -4.04 4.40 -18.06
N ILE A 821 -3.55 3.62 -19.01
CA ILE A 821 -4.36 3.04 -20.07
C ILE A 821 -4.36 1.53 -19.90
N ASN A 822 -5.53 0.98 -19.62
CA ASN A 822 -5.72 -0.44 -19.37
C ASN A 822 -6.39 -1.11 -20.58
N HIS A 823 -5.99 -2.35 -20.83
CA HIS A 823 -6.61 -3.21 -21.82
C HIS A 823 -6.39 -4.68 -21.43
N PRO A 824 -7.18 -5.62 -21.91
CA PRO A 824 -6.97 -7.04 -21.63
C PRO A 824 -5.66 -7.54 -22.27
N ILE A 825 -4.82 -8.21 -21.48
CA ILE A 825 -3.66 -8.96 -21.98
C ILE A 825 -3.74 -10.36 -21.39
N ASP A 826 -3.95 -11.34 -22.25
CA ASP A 826 -3.96 -12.75 -21.90
C ASP A 826 -2.75 -13.44 -22.53
N THR A 827 -2.09 -14.31 -21.77
CA THR A 827 -0.93 -15.09 -22.23
C THR A 827 -1.23 -16.57 -22.06
N CYS A 828 -1.12 -17.33 -23.11
CA CYS A 828 -1.19 -18.78 -23.04
C CYS A 828 0.11 -19.33 -22.45
N ARG A 829 0.06 -19.98 -21.30
CA ARG A 829 1.24 -20.52 -20.63
C ARG A 829 1.87 -21.68 -21.40
N LYS A 830 1.11 -22.35 -22.28
CA LYS A 830 1.62 -23.47 -23.07
C LYS A 830 2.44 -23.04 -24.28
N CYS A 831 2.04 -22.00 -25.02
CA CYS A 831 2.69 -21.62 -26.29
C CYS A 831 3.16 -20.15 -26.33
N GLY A 832 2.98 -19.37 -25.26
CA GLY A 832 3.40 -17.97 -25.19
C GLY A 832 2.54 -17.00 -26.01
N HIS A 833 1.44 -17.45 -26.66
CA HIS A 833 0.58 -16.55 -27.42
C HIS A 833 -0.03 -15.48 -26.52
N ARG A 834 0.11 -14.20 -26.92
CA ARG A 834 -0.44 -13.04 -26.22
C ARG A 834 -1.53 -12.37 -27.05
N GLY A 835 -2.63 -11.99 -26.40
CA GLY A 835 -3.75 -11.31 -27.01
C GLY A 835 -4.98 -11.33 -26.12
N VAL A 836 -6.16 -11.09 -26.66
CA VAL A 836 -7.42 -11.28 -25.92
C VAL A 836 -7.89 -12.71 -26.13
N ILE A 837 -7.88 -13.51 -25.05
CA ILE A 837 -8.22 -14.94 -25.09
C ILE A 837 -9.46 -15.19 -24.21
N TYR A 838 -10.62 -15.43 -24.83
CA TYR A 838 -11.88 -15.59 -24.10
C TYR A 838 -11.96 -16.93 -23.32
N SER A 839 -11.67 -18.06 -23.96
CA SER A 839 -11.79 -19.38 -23.33
C SER A 839 -10.57 -20.26 -23.56
N LYS A 840 -10.16 -20.43 -24.82
CA LYS A 840 -9.03 -21.27 -25.21
C LYS A 840 -8.09 -20.51 -26.14
N CYS A 841 -6.80 -20.84 -26.03
CA CYS A 841 -5.78 -20.25 -26.90
C CYS A 841 -6.10 -20.53 -28.38
N PRO A 842 -6.17 -19.48 -29.22
CA PRO A 842 -6.47 -19.66 -30.65
C PRO A 842 -5.35 -20.36 -31.43
N VAL A 843 -4.13 -20.44 -30.84
CA VAL A 843 -2.96 -21.06 -31.50
C VAL A 843 -2.81 -22.53 -31.12
N CYS A 844 -2.91 -22.90 -29.86
CA CYS A 844 -2.63 -24.28 -29.41
C CYS A 844 -3.82 -24.96 -28.72
N GLY A 845 -4.98 -24.31 -28.59
CA GLY A 845 -6.18 -24.87 -27.98
C GLY A 845 -6.14 -25.06 -26.47
N SER A 846 -5.07 -24.65 -25.77
CA SER A 846 -4.93 -24.76 -24.32
C SER A 846 -5.90 -23.81 -23.60
N ASP A 847 -6.41 -24.23 -22.45
CA ASP A 847 -7.22 -23.47 -21.52
C ASP A 847 -6.39 -22.88 -20.35
N ASP A 848 -5.10 -23.23 -20.27
CA ASP A 848 -4.17 -22.65 -19.31
C ASP A 848 -3.74 -21.25 -19.75
N ILE A 849 -4.56 -20.26 -19.36
CA ILE A 849 -4.43 -18.88 -19.77
C ILE A 849 -4.18 -18.00 -18.54
N MET A 850 -3.04 -17.33 -18.54
CA MET A 850 -2.76 -16.25 -17.60
C MET A 850 -3.49 -14.98 -18.06
N ARG A 851 -4.37 -14.45 -17.21
CA ARG A 851 -5.14 -13.23 -17.49
C ARG A 851 -4.59 -12.06 -16.72
N MET A 852 -3.83 -11.21 -17.42
CA MET A 852 -3.33 -9.97 -16.83
C MET A 852 -4.42 -8.91 -16.90
N ARG A 853 -4.78 -8.38 -15.74
CA ARG A 853 -5.73 -7.29 -15.60
C ARG A 853 -5.21 -6.32 -14.55
N ARG A 854 -5.67 -5.08 -14.62
CA ARG A 854 -5.37 -4.05 -13.65
C ARG A 854 -6.65 -3.44 -13.11
N ILE A 855 -6.81 -3.47 -11.79
CA ILE A 855 -7.86 -2.75 -11.08
C ILE A 855 -7.24 -2.01 -9.92
N THR A 856 -7.30 -0.68 -9.96
CA THR A 856 -6.73 0.20 -8.95
C THR A 856 -5.25 -0.11 -8.65
N GLY A 857 -4.90 -0.50 -7.43
CA GLY A 857 -3.56 -0.95 -7.06
C GLY A 857 -3.25 -2.41 -7.39
N TYR A 858 -4.27 -3.21 -7.75
CA TYR A 858 -4.09 -4.62 -8.09
C TYR A 858 -3.62 -4.78 -9.53
N LEU A 859 -2.45 -5.38 -9.68
CA LEU A 859 -1.91 -5.84 -10.93
C LEU A 859 -1.33 -7.23 -10.70
N THR A 860 -2.00 -8.26 -11.21
CA THR A 860 -1.54 -9.65 -11.08
C THR A 860 -1.89 -10.44 -12.31
N GLY A 861 -1.13 -11.51 -12.55
CA GLY A 861 -1.39 -12.48 -13.62
C GLY A 861 -2.51 -13.49 -13.29
N SER A 862 -3.19 -13.39 -12.14
CA SER A 862 -4.26 -14.28 -11.73
C SER A 862 -5.38 -13.52 -11.04
N LEU A 863 -6.57 -13.54 -11.62
CA LEU A 863 -7.78 -12.95 -11.01
C LEU A 863 -8.17 -13.68 -9.71
N GLU A 864 -7.78 -14.93 -9.56
CA GLU A 864 -8.04 -15.72 -8.36
C GLU A 864 -7.31 -15.21 -7.12
N SER A 865 -6.24 -14.41 -7.32
CA SER A 865 -5.49 -13.75 -6.25
C SER A 865 -6.17 -12.46 -5.75
N TRP A 866 -7.26 -12.03 -6.37
CA TRP A 866 -7.99 -10.83 -5.99
C TRP A 866 -9.08 -11.13 -4.96
N ASN A 867 -9.35 -10.16 -4.07
CA ASN A 867 -10.48 -10.25 -3.16
C ASN A 867 -11.82 -10.17 -3.90
N SER A 868 -12.91 -10.60 -3.26
CA SER A 868 -14.25 -10.72 -3.84
C SER A 868 -14.75 -9.41 -4.46
N ALA A 869 -14.49 -8.27 -3.80
CA ALA A 869 -14.92 -6.96 -4.29
C ALA A 869 -14.24 -6.56 -5.60
N LYS A 870 -12.95 -6.85 -5.75
CA LYS A 870 -12.20 -6.54 -6.98
C LYS A 870 -12.54 -7.49 -8.13
N GLN A 871 -12.87 -8.74 -7.83
CA GLN A 871 -13.41 -9.66 -8.83
C GLN A 871 -14.79 -9.19 -9.33
N ALA A 872 -15.65 -8.68 -8.45
CA ALA A 872 -16.94 -8.11 -8.82
C ALA A 872 -16.78 -6.84 -9.67
N GLU A 873 -15.88 -5.93 -9.30
CA GLU A 873 -15.57 -4.72 -10.06
C GLU A 873 -15.06 -5.02 -11.48
N GLU A 874 -14.18 -6.02 -11.65
CA GLU A 874 -13.71 -6.43 -12.98
C GLU A 874 -14.84 -6.98 -13.84
N LYS A 875 -15.74 -7.72 -13.23
CA LYS A 875 -16.88 -8.34 -13.93
C LYS A 875 -17.88 -7.30 -14.44
N ASP A 876 -18.04 -6.21 -13.69
CA ASP A 876 -18.98 -5.12 -14.00
C ASP A 876 -18.42 -4.11 -15.00
N ARG A 877 -17.13 -4.17 -15.30
CA ARG A 877 -16.41 -3.15 -16.07
C ARG A 877 -16.84 -3.10 -17.53
N VAL A 878 -17.32 -1.92 -17.97
CA VAL A 878 -17.53 -1.60 -19.36
C VAL A 878 -16.29 -0.98 -19.99
N LYS A 879 -16.24 -0.95 -21.31
CA LYS A 879 -15.13 -0.36 -22.07
C LYS A 879 -15.51 1.06 -22.50
N HIS A 880 -14.53 1.95 -22.49
CA HIS A 880 -14.69 3.32 -22.94
C HIS A 880 -14.48 3.39 -24.46
N HIS A 881 -15.29 4.18 -25.15
CA HIS A 881 -15.24 4.34 -26.60
C HIS A 881 -14.81 5.76 -27.00
#